data_5c1cce1fd2f5e380808a3beb5ffa25e8
#
_entry.id   5c1cce1fd2f5e380808a3beb5ffa25e8
#
_cell.length_a   1.000
_cell.length_b   1.000
_cell.length_c   1.000
_cell.angle_alpha   90.00
_cell.angle_beta   90.00
_cell.angle_gamma   90.00
#
_symmetry.space_group_name_H-M   'P 1'
#
loop_
_entity.id
_entity.type
_entity.pdbx_description
1 polymer ?
#
loop_
_entity_poly.entity_id
_entity_poly.type
_entity_poly.pdbx_seq_one_letter_code
_entity_poly.pdbx_strand_id
1 'polypeptide(L)'
;IIEKQRIAGGLCRSWKWNEFILDTGPHIFHTPDNSLKNFWKKHFGDLLIEGKFNCMNVKGKNFDEFYEYPLSFQGLNKLGKRLRNKIKSEIKVCSKNDLRYKAKNYKQYIDSFIGPTLRKMFFKKYPKKIWGIDTKFMTPDWAPNRIKFRDKILPFYHEEYAAVGKYGTGCVYERIKEKIIKLGGKFRFNESVVNLSHKDKKIVQVITNKKKHIININQVVISTLPLSITSRFLGKKNNLKFRGVCSVYLFYKQKYILNKKNHWLYFDSDEVLFNRITENKKLSKFVAPKNESFLTAEITYSLGDKFSNLDSEKIIKIVKNQINQTNIVDKKKFIGASINFEPFVYPVQFYNYKSEIATVKSYVESFDNLFSVGAGGEFNYADSQILFHKSFDLVNSLVNRYGTHINDTKNIHAVKFNSEIKIGKNSIGDSNKTFIIAEAGINHNGSLKVAKQLIDNAKKIKCDAIKFQSFLPNSRVSKFLKSEKYAEKIIGTQESISELFNRLSLNFKTQRKIFNYAKKKKILIFSTPFDFENADFLDKLGVPAFKIASADLVNIPLIKYVSEKMKPMVISTGMSKISEIDEAVETVRSTGNKNLILLHCNSSYPSTYSEMNLKFMDTLRQMYKIPVGFSDHTTDLLSSKTAIAMGANVIERHFTLSKKMEGPDHILSSDQNEMSKLVKFKKYFNKWSLFQKKYLKSKKIKENINLILGDGIKRIQPNEYITINAQKKSLYAKKRIKKGEKFSKFNLSIKGPVAGLSPKYYEIILNRKSLRTINGDEPITWDHI
;
A
#
# COMPACT_ATOMS: atom_id res chain seq x y z
N ILE A 1 -23.62 4.40 13.92
CA ILE A 1 -22.81 3.16 14.02
C ILE A 1 -23.65 2.12 14.75
N ILE A 2 -23.78 0.93 14.16
CA ILE A 2 -24.53 -0.20 14.76
C ILE A 2 -23.49 -1.21 15.28
N GLU A 3 -23.62 -1.60 16.54
CA GLU A 3 -22.70 -2.52 17.23
C GLU A 3 -23.49 -3.55 18.04
N LYS A 4 -23.20 -4.83 17.82
CA LYS A 4 -23.89 -5.92 18.53
C LYS A 4 -23.52 -6.01 20.02
N GLN A 5 -22.33 -5.57 20.37
CA GLN A 5 -21.84 -5.54 21.74
C GLN A 5 -22.31 -4.29 22.49
N ARG A 6 -22.20 -4.30 23.81
CA ARG A 6 -22.51 -3.13 24.65
C ARG A 6 -21.44 -2.04 24.65
N ILE A 7 -20.27 -2.32 24.09
CA ILE A 7 -19.10 -1.43 24.06
C ILE A 7 -18.47 -1.40 22.66
N ALA A 8 -17.82 -0.30 22.32
CA ALA A 8 -17.12 -0.14 21.07
C ALA A 8 -15.78 -0.89 21.06
N GLY A 9 -15.21 -1.10 19.84
CA GLY A 9 -13.85 -1.61 19.67
C GLY A 9 -13.74 -2.97 18.99
N GLY A 10 -14.86 -3.68 18.76
CA GLY A 10 -14.83 -4.97 18.10
C GLY A 10 -13.89 -5.96 18.80
N LEU A 11 -12.91 -6.53 18.07
CA LEU A 11 -11.89 -7.42 18.67
C LEU A 11 -10.89 -6.69 19.60
N CYS A 12 -10.84 -5.37 19.57
CA CYS A 12 -9.96 -4.56 20.43
C CYS A 12 -10.68 -3.98 21.64
N ARG A 13 -11.89 -4.44 21.96
CA ARG A 13 -12.62 -3.95 23.14
C ARG A 13 -12.03 -4.49 24.43
N SER A 14 -12.21 -3.73 25.52
CA SER A 14 -11.88 -4.14 26.89
C SER A 14 -13.12 -4.03 27.78
N TRP A 15 -13.20 -4.88 28.80
CA TRP A 15 -14.29 -4.84 29.81
C TRP A 15 -13.77 -5.17 31.19
N LYS A 16 -14.52 -4.78 32.20
CA LYS A 16 -14.19 -5.11 33.60
C LYS A 16 -14.77 -6.46 33.98
N TRP A 17 -13.98 -7.23 34.73
CA TRP A 17 -14.38 -8.38 35.50
C TRP A 17 -13.84 -8.18 36.94
N ASN A 18 -14.71 -7.86 37.87
CA ASN A 18 -14.32 -7.36 39.20
C ASN A 18 -13.35 -6.16 39.01
N GLU A 19 -12.17 -6.19 39.62
CA GLU A 19 -11.14 -5.16 39.53
C GLU A 19 -10.17 -5.35 38.32
N PHE A 20 -10.36 -6.41 37.53
CA PHE A 20 -9.52 -6.69 36.36
C PHE A 20 -10.11 -6.09 35.10
N ILE A 21 -9.24 -5.67 34.20
CA ILE A 21 -9.60 -5.24 32.84
C ILE A 21 -9.15 -6.31 31.87
N LEU A 22 -10.11 -6.87 31.16
CA LEU A 22 -9.92 -7.97 30.23
C LEU A 22 -10.01 -7.48 28.78
N ASP A 23 -9.11 -7.97 27.94
CA ASP A 23 -9.10 -7.79 26.49
C ASP A 23 -9.47 -9.12 25.82
N THR A 24 -9.95 -9.09 24.57
CA THR A 24 -10.21 -10.31 23.77
C THR A 24 -8.94 -11.14 23.52
N GLY A 25 -7.79 -10.47 23.61
CA GLY A 25 -6.43 -11.00 23.48
C GLY A 25 -5.42 -9.84 23.57
N PRO A 26 -4.12 -10.09 23.62
CA PRO A 26 -3.12 -9.02 23.66
C PRO A 26 -3.05 -8.33 22.30
N HIS A 27 -3.45 -7.07 22.25
CA HIS A 27 -3.34 -6.20 21.08
C HIS A 27 -2.25 -5.16 21.31
N ILE A 28 -1.25 -5.15 20.43
CA ILE A 28 -0.12 -4.23 20.48
C ILE A 28 -0.22 -3.28 19.30
N PHE A 29 -0.25 -1.98 19.58
CA PHE A 29 -0.09 -0.94 18.58
C PHE A 29 1.38 -0.88 18.19
N HIS A 30 1.71 -1.31 16.99
CA HIS A 30 3.09 -1.27 16.49
C HIS A 30 3.13 -0.73 15.07
N THR A 31 4.18 -0.01 14.74
CA THR A 31 4.37 0.52 13.38
C THR A 31 5.81 0.97 13.17
N PRO A 32 6.40 0.69 12.00
CA PRO A 32 7.62 1.34 11.55
C PRO A 32 7.37 2.75 10.99
N ASP A 33 6.09 3.12 10.74
CA ASP A 33 5.71 4.41 10.17
C ASP A 33 5.67 5.51 11.25
N ASN A 34 6.57 6.48 11.13
CA ASN A 34 6.64 7.61 12.04
C ASN A 34 5.40 8.52 11.99
N SER A 35 4.71 8.62 10.86
CA SER A 35 3.51 9.44 10.74
C SER A 35 2.37 8.85 11.57
N LEU A 36 2.15 7.54 11.47
CA LEU A 36 1.15 6.84 12.26
C LEU A 36 1.50 6.80 13.75
N LYS A 37 2.78 6.60 14.09
CA LYS A 37 3.28 6.72 15.47
C LYS A 37 2.95 8.09 16.07
N ASN A 38 3.23 9.18 15.35
CA ASN A 38 2.97 10.52 15.80
C ASN A 38 1.47 10.80 15.94
N PHE A 39 0.66 10.28 15.01
CA PHE A 39 -0.80 10.32 15.12
C PHE A 39 -1.27 9.62 16.41
N TRP A 40 -0.79 8.41 16.69
CA TRP A 40 -1.17 7.69 17.91
C TRP A 40 -0.72 8.44 19.17
N LYS A 41 0.51 8.95 19.22
CA LYS A 41 1.01 9.74 20.36
C LYS A 41 0.21 11.01 20.58
N LYS A 42 -0.14 11.73 19.51
CA LYS A 42 -0.93 12.96 19.58
C LYS A 42 -2.35 12.73 20.11
N HIS A 43 -2.99 11.66 19.68
CA HIS A 43 -4.42 11.42 19.97
C HIS A 43 -4.67 10.49 21.14
N PHE A 44 -3.71 9.64 21.49
CA PHE A 44 -3.85 8.58 22.48
C PHE A 44 -2.62 8.40 23.38
N GLY A 45 -1.62 9.30 23.35
CA GLY A 45 -0.37 9.14 24.06
C GLY A 45 -0.53 8.97 25.58
N ASP A 46 -1.50 9.63 26.19
CA ASP A 46 -1.89 9.49 27.58
C ASP A 46 -2.52 8.13 27.93
N LEU A 47 -3.05 7.43 26.91
CA LEU A 47 -3.68 6.11 27.01
C LEU A 47 -2.76 4.96 26.55
N LEU A 48 -1.56 5.25 26.05
CA LEU A 48 -0.62 4.26 25.54
C LEU A 48 0.60 4.13 26.44
N ILE A 49 1.05 2.89 26.65
CA ILE A 49 2.30 2.57 27.33
C ILE A 49 3.25 1.99 26.31
N GLU A 50 4.34 2.71 26.01
CA GLU A 50 5.40 2.22 25.14
C GLU A 50 6.22 1.15 25.87
N GLY A 51 6.66 0.12 25.12
CA GLY A 51 7.43 -0.97 25.72
C GLY A 51 8.18 -1.84 24.74
N LYS A 52 9.12 -2.60 25.29
CA LYS A 52 9.81 -3.69 24.61
C LYS A 52 9.17 -5.00 25.05
N PHE A 53 8.60 -5.73 24.10
CA PHE A 53 7.84 -6.95 24.39
C PHE A 53 8.67 -8.19 24.03
N ASN A 54 8.74 -9.13 24.97
CA ASN A 54 9.47 -10.38 24.83
C ASN A 54 8.52 -11.57 24.96
N CYS A 55 8.76 -12.60 24.18
CA CYS A 55 8.01 -13.83 24.23
C CYS A 55 8.89 -15.05 24.00
N MET A 56 8.39 -16.21 24.36
CA MET A 56 9.12 -17.47 24.21
C MET A 56 8.24 -18.56 23.63
N ASN A 57 8.86 -19.49 22.92
CA ASN A 57 8.29 -20.79 22.61
C ASN A 57 8.56 -21.74 23.77
N VAL A 58 7.54 -22.42 24.23
CA VAL A 58 7.63 -23.45 25.27
C VAL A 58 7.69 -24.82 24.60
N LYS A 59 8.64 -25.63 25.02
CA LYS A 59 8.92 -26.98 24.53
C LYS A 59 9.19 -27.92 25.69
N GLY A 60 9.58 -29.13 25.35
CA GLY A 60 9.82 -30.21 26.31
C GLY A 60 8.55 -30.97 26.65
N LYS A 61 8.68 -32.22 27.09
CA LYS A 61 7.58 -33.09 27.51
C LYS A 61 6.87 -32.56 28.77
N ASN A 62 7.64 -31.83 29.60
CA ASN A 62 7.14 -31.19 30.83
C ASN A 62 6.96 -29.67 30.72
N PHE A 63 7.02 -29.10 29.50
CA PHE A 63 6.94 -27.64 29.24
C PHE A 63 8.02 -26.82 29.95
N ASP A 64 9.22 -27.37 30.08
CA ASP A 64 10.36 -26.86 30.85
C ASP A 64 11.46 -26.23 29.97
N GLU A 65 11.35 -26.36 28.63
CA GLU A 65 12.28 -25.77 27.68
C GLU A 65 11.72 -24.48 27.11
N PHE A 66 12.51 -23.38 27.22
CA PHE A 66 12.12 -22.05 26.77
C PHE A 66 13.07 -21.50 25.72
N TYR A 67 12.54 -21.16 24.54
CA TYR A 67 13.29 -20.59 23.42
C TYR A 67 12.73 -19.22 23.07
N GLU A 68 13.59 -18.21 22.96
CA GLU A 68 13.23 -16.86 22.60
C GLU A 68 12.55 -16.82 21.22
N TYR A 69 11.55 -15.96 21.05
CA TYR A 69 10.90 -15.71 19.77
C TYR A 69 10.89 -14.21 19.45
N PRO A 70 11.24 -13.77 18.22
CA PRO A 70 11.66 -14.59 17.06
C PRO A 70 12.94 -15.38 17.30
N LEU A 71 13.05 -16.54 16.64
CA LEU A 71 14.22 -17.40 16.76
C LEU A 71 15.48 -16.69 16.26
N SER A 72 16.63 -17.02 16.85
CA SER A 72 17.93 -16.45 16.47
C SER A 72 19.06 -17.46 16.58
N PHE A 73 20.18 -17.23 15.86
CA PHE A 73 21.38 -18.04 16.02
C PHE A 73 21.87 -18.04 17.48
N GLN A 74 21.81 -16.90 18.16
CA GLN A 74 22.18 -16.79 19.57
C GLN A 74 21.24 -17.63 20.47
N GLY A 75 19.93 -17.61 20.21
CA GLY A 75 18.94 -18.38 20.98
C GLY A 75 19.10 -19.88 20.80
N LEU A 76 19.60 -20.33 19.63
CA LEU A 76 19.86 -21.75 19.36
C LEU A 76 21.10 -22.31 20.08
N ASN A 77 21.87 -21.47 20.79
CA ASN A 77 23.01 -21.97 21.60
C ASN A 77 22.60 -22.90 22.74
N LYS A 78 21.32 -22.90 23.11
CA LYS A 78 20.73 -23.84 24.07
C LYS A 78 20.64 -25.28 23.54
N LEU A 79 20.68 -25.45 22.22
CA LEU A 79 20.63 -26.76 21.57
C LEU A 79 21.98 -27.48 21.61
N GLY A 80 21.97 -28.79 21.69
CA GLY A 80 23.16 -29.62 21.58
C GLY A 80 23.95 -29.38 20.29
N LYS A 81 25.28 -29.47 20.34
CA LYS A 81 26.21 -29.11 19.24
C LYS A 81 25.81 -29.75 17.89
N ARG A 82 25.46 -31.05 17.89
CA ARG A 82 25.07 -31.81 16.67
C ARG A 82 23.85 -31.21 16.01
N LEU A 83 22.79 -30.93 16.77
CA LEU A 83 21.53 -30.37 16.25
C LEU A 83 21.72 -28.93 15.76
N ARG A 84 22.47 -28.12 16.52
CA ARG A 84 22.79 -26.75 16.14
C ARG A 84 23.59 -26.68 14.83
N ASN A 85 24.60 -27.57 14.63
CA ASN A 85 25.37 -27.62 13.39
C ASN A 85 24.48 -28.03 12.20
N LYS A 86 23.59 -28.99 12.39
CA LYS A 86 22.60 -29.39 11.37
C LYS A 86 21.72 -28.18 10.97
N ILE A 87 21.16 -27.46 11.93
CA ILE A 87 20.32 -26.27 11.66
C ILE A 87 21.11 -25.20 10.91
N LYS A 88 22.34 -24.89 11.33
CA LYS A 88 23.22 -23.95 10.63
C LYS A 88 23.48 -24.35 9.17
N SER A 89 23.74 -25.63 8.93
CA SER A 89 23.92 -26.17 7.58
C SER A 89 22.64 -26.00 6.73
N GLU A 90 21.48 -26.37 7.27
CA GLU A 90 20.19 -26.18 6.57
C GLU A 90 19.94 -24.72 6.22
N ILE A 91 20.13 -23.78 7.15
CA ILE A 91 19.95 -22.33 6.90
C ILE A 91 20.95 -21.83 5.84
N LYS A 92 22.22 -22.28 5.87
CA LYS A 92 23.22 -21.93 4.87
C LYS A 92 22.82 -22.38 3.45
N VAL A 93 22.22 -23.55 3.33
CA VAL A 93 21.67 -24.05 2.05
C VAL A 93 20.49 -23.20 1.61
N CYS A 94 19.57 -22.89 2.52
CA CYS A 94 18.39 -22.03 2.23
C CYS A 94 18.82 -20.61 1.79
N SER A 95 19.84 -20.03 2.43
CA SER A 95 20.30 -18.67 2.08
C SER A 95 21.05 -18.61 0.74
N LYS A 96 21.73 -19.69 0.34
CA LYS A 96 22.38 -19.79 -0.97
C LYS A 96 21.37 -19.96 -2.12
N ASN A 97 20.31 -20.70 -1.87
CA ASN A 97 19.28 -21.06 -2.84
C ASN A 97 17.91 -20.55 -2.34
N ASP A 98 17.69 -19.24 -2.39
CA ASP A 98 16.41 -18.69 -1.95
C ASP A 98 15.27 -19.12 -2.88
N LEU A 99 14.58 -20.19 -2.49
CA LEU A 99 13.44 -20.76 -3.20
C LEU A 99 12.08 -20.34 -2.61
N ARG A 100 12.05 -19.37 -1.68
CA ARG A 100 10.79 -18.92 -1.03
C ARG A 100 9.74 -18.46 -2.03
N TYR A 101 10.15 -17.81 -3.11
CA TYR A 101 9.26 -17.34 -4.17
C TYR A 101 8.59 -18.47 -4.99
N LYS A 102 9.18 -19.69 -4.96
CA LYS A 102 8.61 -20.89 -5.62
C LYS A 102 7.69 -21.70 -4.69
N ALA A 103 7.60 -21.34 -3.42
CA ALA A 103 6.83 -22.10 -2.45
C ALA A 103 5.32 -22.03 -2.75
N LYS A 104 4.70 -23.16 -2.96
CA LYS A 104 3.25 -23.30 -3.20
C LYS A 104 2.42 -23.31 -1.91
N ASN A 105 3.07 -23.63 -0.77
CA ASN A 105 2.40 -23.72 0.52
C ASN A 105 3.35 -23.31 1.67
N TYR A 106 2.76 -23.12 2.86
CA TYR A 106 3.46 -22.72 4.07
C TYR A 106 4.63 -23.66 4.41
N LYS A 107 4.42 -24.98 4.32
CA LYS A 107 5.48 -25.97 4.61
C LYS A 107 6.71 -25.75 3.73
N GLN A 108 6.51 -25.63 2.41
CA GLN A 108 7.60 -25.37 1.45
C GLN A 108 8.29 -24.02 1.71
N TYR A 109 7.52 -22.99 2.04
CA TYR A 109 8.07 -21.68 2.36
C TYR A 109 9.01 -21.74 3.57
N ILE A 110 8.59 -22.37 4.67
CA ILE A 110 9.41 -22.46 5.88
C ILE A 110 10.61 -23.37 5.65
N ASP A 111 10.44 -24.51 4.98
CA ASP A 111 11.55 -25.40 4.63
C ASP A 111 12.63 -24.69 3.77
N SER A 112 12.22 -23.82 2.85
CA SER A 112 13.15 -23.02 2.02
C SER A 112 13.67 -21.76 2.70
N PHE A 113 13.14 -21.34 3.84
CA PHE A 113 13.58 -20.18 4.60
C PHE A 113 14.58 -20.51 5.70
N ILE A 114 14.23 -21.44 6.59
CA ILE A 114 15.00 -21.77 7.81
C ILE A 114 15.28 -23.26 7.96
N GLY A 115 14.89 -24.07 6.99
CA GLY A 115 15.13 -25.50 6.96
C GLY A 115 14.08 -26.36 7.66
N PRO A 116 14.02 -27.66 7.29
CA PRO A 116 13.02 -28.60 7.78
C PRO A 116 13.15 -28.91 9.29
N THR A 117 14.36 -28.81 9.85
CA THR A 117 14.58 -29.09 11.28
C THR A 117 13.89 -28.06 12.15
N LEU A 118 14.12 -26.76 11.92
CA LEU A 118 13.47 -25.69 12.67
C LEU A 118 11.96 -25.66 12.43
N ARG A 119 11.51 -25.93 11.20
CA ARG A 119 10.07 -26.07 10.94
C ARG A 119 9.43 -27.15 11.78
N LYS A 120 10.03 -28.35 11.85
CA LYS A 120 9.50 -29.46 12.66
C LYS A 120 9.45 -29.10 14.14
N MET A 121 10.48 -28.38 14.63
CA MET A 121 10.58 -28.00 16.03
C MET A 121 9.60 -26.90 16.44
N PHE A 122 9.40 -25.85 15.62
CA PHE A 122 8.74 -24.62 16.07
C PHE A 122 7.57 -24.17 15.20
N PHE A 123 7.42 -24.68 13.98
CA PHE A 123 6.50 -24.13 12.99
C PHE A 123 5.59 -25.19 12.32
N LYS A 124 5.38 -26.33 12.99
CA LYS A 124 4.51 -27.39 12.48
C LYS A 124 3.15 -27.43 13.18
N LYS A 125 3.14 -27.48 14.51
CA LYS A 125 1.93 -27.68 15.30
C LYS A 125 1.22 -26.37 15.59
N TYR A 126 1.94 -25.32 15.97
CA TYR A 126 1.37 -24.00 16.28
C TYR A 126 0.56 -23.40 15.13
N PRO A 127 1.06 -23.33 13.86
CA PRO A 127 0.24 -22.87 12.74
C PRO A 127 -0.97 -23.74 12.47
N LYS A 128 -0.83 -25.07 12.60
CA LYS A 128 -1.97 -26.00 12.47
C LYS A 128 -3.06 -25.70 13.51
N LYS A 129 -2.68 -25.42 14.76
CA LYS A 129 -3.64 -25.03 15.82
C LYS A 129 -4.36 -23.75 15.45
N ILE A 130 -3.64 -22.68 15.06
CA ILE A 130 -4.25 -21.39 14.72
C ILE A 130 -5.19 -21.52 13.52
N TRP A 131 -4.73 -22.11 12.42
CA TRP A 131 -5.46 -22.11 11.16
C TRP A 131 -6.42 -23.30 11.00
N GLY A 132 -6.31 -24.31 11.84
CA GLY A 132 -7.17 -25.50 11.80
C GLY A 132 -6.97 -26.38 10.57
N ILE A 133 -5.92 -26.14 9.79
CA ILE A 133 -5.55 -26.91 8.59
C ILE A 133 -4.08 -27.30 8.64
N ASP A 134 -3.72 -28.41 7.98
CA ASP A 134 -2.32 -28.82 7.90
C ASP A 134 -1.50 -27.79 7.10
N THR A 135 -0.25 -27.57 7.51
CA THR A 135 0.67 -26.59 6.91
C THR A 135 0.96 -26.84 5.42
N LYS A 136 0.76 -28.07 4.93
CA LYS A 136 0.86 -28.41 3.50
C LYS A 136 -0.30 -27.88 2.65
N PHE A 137 -1.45 -27.58 3.28
CA PHE A 137 -2.65 -27.03 2.63
C PHE A 137 -2.82 -25.52 2.87
N MET A 138 -1.95 -24.89 3.68
CA MET A 138 -1.93 -23.45 3.89
C MET A 138 -1.16 -22.76 2.78
N THR A 139 -1.61 -21.55 2.39
CA THR A 139 -0.79 -20.67 1.53
C THR A 139 0.44 -20.18 2.28
N PRO A 140 1.51 -19.76 1.58
CA PRO A 140 2.68 -19.17 2.22
C PRO A 140 2.46 -17.72 2.66
N ASP A 141 1.36 -17.07 2.28
CA ASP A 141 1.14 -15.61 2.39
C ASP A 141 1.26 -15.05 3.81
N TRP A 142 0.91 -15.83 4.81
CA TRP A 142 1.01 -15.44 6.21
C TRP A 142 2.45 -15.42 6.73
N ALA A 143 3.29 -16.35 6.25
CA ALA A 143 4.62 -16.60 6.81
C ALA A 143 5.60 -15.42 6.69
N PRO A 144 5.72 -14.69 5.55
CA PRO A 144 6.69 -13.61 5.36
C PRO A 144 6.59 -12.50 6.42
N ASN A 145 5.39 -12.16 6.85
CA ASN A 145 5.15 -11.08 7.81
C ASN A 145 5.29 -11.53 9.27
N ARG A 146 5.24 -12.82 9.55
CA ARG A 146 5.17 -13.37 10.92
C ARG A 146 6.37 -14.20 11.32
N ILE A 147 7.04 -14.86 10.39
CA ILE A 147 8.17 -15.73 10.68
C ILE A 147 9.47 -14.98 10.38
N LYS A 148 10.18 -14.63 11.45
CA LYS A 148 11.48 -13.95 11.36
C LYS A 148 12.54 -14.85 11.99
N PHE A 149 13.75 -14.83 11.42
CA PHE A 149 14.93 -15.46 11.98
C PHE A 149 16.05 -14.41 12.06
N ARG A 150 16.75 -14.32 13.20
CA ARG A 150 17.70 -13.24 13.51
C ARG A 150 19.07 -13.79 13.91
N ASP A 151 20.07 -12.93 13.95
CA ASP A 151 21.41 -13.30 14.47
C ASP A 151 21.42 -13.27 16.00
N LYS A 152 20.82 -12.24 16.60
CA LYS A 152 20.81 -11.96 18.05
C LYS A 152 19.42 -12.05 18.63
N ILE A 153 19.35 -12.25 19.95
CA ILE A 153 18.12 -12.18 20.74
C ILE A 153 17.73 -10.69 20.87
N LEU A 154 16.57 -10.34 20.32
CA LEU A 154 16.03 -8.97 20.31
C LEU A 154 14.55 -9.01 20.65
N PRO A 155 13.98 -7.91 21.21
CA PRO A 155 12.54 -7.82 21.47
C PRO A 155 11.70 -8.13 20.23
N PHE A 156 10.43 -8.53 20.43
CA PHE A 156 9.56 -8.96 19.33
C PHE A 156 9.40 -7.87 18.26
N TYR A 157 9.11 -6.62 18.66
CA TYR A 157 8.99 -5.43 17.81
C TYR A 157 10.28 -4.58 17.87
N HIS A 158 11.43 -5.20 17.54
CA HIS A 158 12.68 -4.47 17.42
C HIS A 158 12.63 -3.57 16.19
N GLU A 159 13.09 -2.31 16.32
CA GLU A 159 13.09 -1.29 15.25
C GLU A 159 11.70 -0.71 14.89
N GLU A 160 10.67 -1.04 15.64
CA GLU A 160 9.33 -0.49 15.45
C GLU A 160 8.87 0.23 16.75
N TYR A 161 8.03 1.24 16.59
CA TYR A 161 7.25 1.74 17.72
C TYR A 161 6.30 0.64 18.18
N ALA A 162 6.24 0.39 19.48
CA ALA A 162 5.30 -0.58 20.04
C ALA A 162 4.74 -0.07 21.37
N ALA A 163 3.42 -0.13 21.53
CA ALA A 163 2.70 0.30 22.70
C ALA A 163 1.44 -0.54 22.96
N VAL A 164 0.96 -0.51 24.19
CA VAL A 164 -0.29 -1.15 24.61
C VAL A 164 -1.23 -0.15 25.26
N GLY A 165 -2.52 -0.44 25.27
CA GLY A 165 -3.50 0.38 25.99
C GLY A 165 -3.27 0.33 27.50
N LYS A 166 -3.18 1.51 28.15
CA LYS A 166 -2.93 1.66 29.59
C LYS A 166 -3.99 0.94 30.42
N TYR A 167 -5.24 1.07 30.04
CA TYR A 167 -6.39 0.44 30.70
C TYR A 167 -7.03 -0.62 29.78
N GLY A 168 -6.21 -1.50 29.21
CA GLY A 168 -6.59 -2.40 28.12
C GLY A 168 -6.68 -1.68 26.80
N THR A 169 -6.71 -2.45 25.71
CA THR A 169 -6.74 -1.92 24.34
C THR A 169 -7.99 -1.06 24.06
N GLY A 170 -9.12 -1.42 24.66
CA GLY A 170 -10.40 -0.75 24.50
C GLY A 170 -10.40 0.73 24.89
N CYS A 171 -9.49 1.19 25.78
CA CYS A 171 -9.45 2.60 26.19
C CYS A 171 -9.19 3.55 25.01
N VAL A 172 -8.43 3.12 23.99
CA VAL A 172 -8.20 3.88 22.77
C VAL A 172 -9.49 3.99 21.95
N TYR A 173 -10.23 2.89 21.81
CA TYR A 173 -11.48 2.86 21.03
C TYR A 173 -12.63 3.59 21.74
N GLU A 174 -12.65 3.59 23.06
CA GLU A 174 -13.56 4.44 23.85
C GLU A 174 -13.30 5.94 23.59
N ARG A 175 -12.03 6.36 23.58
CA ARG A 175 -11.64 7.73 23.19
C ARG A 175 -12.10 8.07 21.76
N ILE A 176 -11.97 7.14 20.81
CA ILE A 176 -12.46 7.32 19.43
C ILE A 176 -13.98 7.48 19.44
N LYS A 177 -14.70 6.63 20.15
CA LYS A 177 -16.17 6.73 20.31
C LYS A 177 -16.58 8.09 20.86
N GLU A 178 -15.96 8.56 21.94
CA GLU A 178 -16.23 9.87 22.51
C GLU A 178 -16.03 11.01 21.52
N LYS A 179 -14.95 10.96 20.74
CA LYS A 179 -14.70 11.96 19.69
C LYS A 179 -15.77 11.92 18.59
N ILE A 180 -16.21 10.74 18.18
CA ILE A 180 -17.27 10.58 17.19
C ILE A 180 -18.59 11.17 17.72
N ILE A 181 -18.93 10.90 18.97
CA ILE A 181 -20.14 11.45 19.61
C ILE A 181 -20.07 12.99 19.66
N LYS A 182 -18.93 13.56 20.06
CA LYS A 182 -18.71 15.02 20.07
C LYS A 182 -18.85 15.67 18.68
N LEU A 183 -18.61 14.89 17.62
CA LEU A 183 -18.80 15.33 16.23
C LEU A 183 -20.22 15.05 15.71
N GLY A 184 -21.18 14.67 16.59
CA GLY A 184 -22.58 14.41 16.22
C GLY A 184 -22.85 12.98 15.77
N GLY A 185 -21.86 12.07 15.81
CA GLY A 185 -22.03 10.65 15.49
C GLY A 185 -22.90 9.93 16.52
N LYS A 186 -23.71 8.97 16.07
CA LYS A 186 -24.62 8.19 16.92
C LYS A 186 -24.24 6.73 16.94
N PHE A 187 -24.22 6.13 18.12
CA PHE A 187 -24.01 4.69 18.33
C PHE A 187 -25.30 3.99 18.77
N ARG A 188 -25.51 2.79 18.27
CA ARG A 188 -26.56 1.85 18.65
C ARG A 188 -25.91 0.55 19.10
N PHE A 189 -25.79 0.40 20.40
CA PHE A 189 -25.25 -0.81 21.04
C PHE A 189 -26.32 -1.87 21.26
N ASN A 190 -25.88 -3.13 21.47
CA ASN A 190 -26.75 -4.29 21.61
C ASN A 190 -27.71 -4.41 20.42
N GLU A 191 -27.26 -4.04 19.22
CA GLU A 191 -28.04 -4.10 17.99
C GLU A 191 -27.22 -4.82 16.91
N SER A 192 -27.71 -5.99 16.46
CA SER A 192 -27.02 -6.84 15.49
C SER A 192 -27.62 -6.69 14.11
N VAL A 193 -26.78 -6.47 13.09
CA VAL A 193 -27.23 -6.56 11.70
C VAL A 193 -27.53 -8.02 11.37
N VAL A 194 -28.71 -8.30 10.84
CA VAL A 194 -29.18 -9.64 10.49
C VAL A 194 -29.43 -9.82 9.00
N ASN A 195 -29.60 -8.71 8.24
CA ASN A 195 -29.71 -8.76 6.78
C ASN A 195 -29.45 -7.37 6.15
N LEU A 196 -29.25 -7.36 4.82
CA LEU A 196 -29.16 -6.18 3.98
C LEU A 196 -30.14 -6.29 2.82
N SER A 197 -31.06 -5.33 2.69
CA SER A 197 -31.94 -5.25 1.52
C SER A 197 -31.34 -4.32 0.47
N HIS A 198 -31.41 -4.73 -0.78
CA HIS A 198 -30.88 -3.95 -1.90
C HIS A 198 -31.82 -3.91 -3.09
N LYS A 199 -31.70 -2.87 -3.90
CA LYS A 199 -32.37 -2.71 -5.19
C LYS A 199 -31.38 -2.08 -6.16
N ASP A 200 -31.30 -2.58 -7.40
CA ASP A 200 -30.45 -2.03 -8.46
C ASP A 200 -28.98 -1.79 -8.02
N LYS A 201 -28.39 -2.80 -7.37
CA LYS A 201 -27.02 -2.72 -6.83
C LYS A 201 -26.79 -1.61 -5.79
N LYS A 202 -27.83 -1.17 -5.09
CA LYS A 202 -27.75 -0.23 -3.96
C LYS A 202 -28.39 -0.83 -2.73
N ILE A 203 -27.74 -0.67 -1.59
CA ILE A 203 -28.32 -1.01 -0.29
C ILE A 203 -29.39 0.03 0.01
N VAL A 204 -30.62 -0.42 0.25
CA VAL A 204 -31.77 0.43 0.58
C VAL A 204 -32.19 0.29 2.04
N GLN A 205 -31.84 -0.82 2.70
CA GLN A 205 -32.10 -1.02 4.12
C GLN A 205 -30.99 -1.85 4.79
N VAL A 206 -30.64 -1.48 6.01
CA VAL A 206 -29.90 -2.31 6.95
C VAL A 206 -30.90 -2.85 7.98
N ILE A 207 -31.06 -4.17 8.00
CA ILE A 207 -32.02 -4.85 8.89
C ILE A 207 -31.27 -5.37 10.11
N THR A 208 -31.73 -4.99 11.29
CA THR A 208 -31.17 -5.43 12.56
C THR A 208 -32.18 -6.29 13.33
N ASN A 209 -31.72 -6.92 14.42
CA ASN A 209 -32.60 -7.62 15.35
C ASN A 209 -33.61 -6.71 16.08
N LYS A 210 -33.48 -5.39 15.95
CA LYS A 210 -34.37 -4.42 16.61
C LYS A 210 -35.28 -3.69 15.62
N LYS A 211 -34.75 -3.32 14.44
CA LYS A 211 -35.53 -2.53 13.45
C LYS A 211 -34.88 -2.52 12.07
N LYS A 212 -35.59 -1.94 11.11
CA LYS A 212 -35.12 -1.64 9.76
C LYS A 212 -34.59 -0.21 9.70
N HIS A 213 -33.37 0.00 9.19
CA HIS A 213 -32.79 1.31 8.94
C HIS A 213 -32.82 1.57 7.44
N ILE A 214 -33.59 2.57 7.03
CA ILE A 214 -33.67 2.99 5.63
C ILE A 214 -32.38 3.72 5.26
N ILE A 215 -31.83 3.42 4.09
CA ILE A 215 -30.64 4.05 3.52
C ILE A 215 -31.09 4.94 2.36
N ASN A 216 -30.93 6.24 2.51
CA ASN A 216 -31.27 7.21 1.49
C ASN A 216 -30.23 7.25 0.36
N ILE A 217 -30.57 7.85 -0.78
CA ILE A 217 -29.76 7.87 -2.00
C ILE A 217 -28.36 8.45 -1.81
N ASN A 218 -28.18 9.37 -0.87
CA ASN A 218 -26.90 10.02 -0.56
C ASN A 218 -26.18 9.41 0.65
N GLN A 219 -26.60 8.23 1.10
CA GLN A 219 -25.99 7.55 2.22
C GLN A 219 -25.21 6.34 1.78
N VAL A 220 -24.09 6.08 2.46
CA VAL A 220 -23.27 4.90 2.26
C VAL A 220 -23.32 3.97 3.47
N VAL A 221 -23.13 2.69 3.23
CA VAL A 221 -23.02 1.65 4.24
C VAL A 221 -21.56 1.20 4.30
N ILE A 222 -20.90 1.42 5.45
CA ILE A 222 -19.57 0.88 5.71
C ILE A 222 -19.74 -0.36 6.57
N SER A 223 -19.44 -1.52 6.01
CA SER A 223 -19.54 -2.82 6.68
C SER A 223 -18.18 -3.27 7.18
N THR A 224 -18.09 -3.57 8.48
CA THR A 224 -16.94 -4.25 9.10
C THR A 224 -17.27 -5.71 9.45
N LEU A 225 -18.44 -6.20 9.03
CA LEU A 225 -18.83 -7.60 9.18
C LEU A 225 -17.86 -8.51 8.39
N PRO A 226 -17.67 -9.76 8.82
CA PRO A 226 -16.96 -10.75 8.01
C PRO A 226 -17.49 -10.79 6.57
N LEU A 227 -16.58 -10.77 5.59
CA LEU A 227 -16.93 -10.77 4.16
C LEU A 227 -17.88 -11.92 3.80
N SER A 228 -17.69 -13.08 4.43
CA SER A 228 -18.57 -14.25 4.29
C SER A 228 -19.99 -14.00 4.77
N ILE A 229 -20.20 -13.14 5.75
CA ILE A 229 -21.52 -12.76 6.27
C ILE A 229 -22.13 -11.66 5.38
N THR A 230 -21.37 -10.63 5.07
CA THR A 230 -21.85 -9.54 4.20
C THR A 230 -22.35 -10.09 2.86
N SER A 231 -21.59 -10.99 2.22
CA SER A 231 -21.99 -11.57 0.94
C SER A 231 -23.26 -12.44 1.04
N ARG A 232 -23.43 -13.19 2.17
CA ARG A 232 -24.66 -13.97 2.41
C ARG A 232 -25.88 -13.10 2.61
N PHE A 233 -25.76 -11.97 3.30
CA PHE A 233 -26.84 -10.99 3.45
C PHE A 233 -27.24 -10.35 2.11
N LEU A 234 -26.35 -10.37 1.12
CA LEU A 234 -26.60 -9.92 -0.26
C LEU A 234 -27.07 -11.08 -1.18
N GLY A 235 -27.32 -12.29 -0.63
CA GLY A 235 -27.79 -13.44 -1.39
C GLY A 235 -26.70 -14.30 -2.05
N LYS A 236 -25.40 -13.95 -1.88
CA LYS A 236 -24.27 -14.69 -2.47
C LYS A 236 -23.73 -15.76 -1.50
N LYS A 237 -23.90 -17.03 -1.83
CA LYS A 237 -23.24 -18.15 -1.12
C LYS A 237 -21.72 -18.08 -1.31
N ASN A 238 -20.96 -18.52 -0.30
CA ASN A 238 -19.50 -18.58 -0.33
C ASN A 238 -18.96 -19.65 0.63
N ASN A 239 -17.69 -20.05 0.40
CA ASN A 239 -16.99 -21.05 1.20
C ASN A 239 -15.91 -20.44 2.13
N LEU A 240 -15.92 -19.11 2.31
CA LEU A 240 -14.97 -18.41 3.17
C LEU A 240 -15.19 -18.83 4.64
N LYS A 241 -14.12 -19.29 5.29
CA LYS A 241 -14.15 -19.79 6.67
C LYS A 241 -13.34 -18.91 7.58
N PHE A 242 -13.82 -18.73 8.80
CA PHE A 242 -13.11 -18.08 9.89
C PHE A 242 -12.87 -19.07 11.03
N ARG A 243 -11.80 -18.82 11.78
CA ARG A 243 -11.57 -19.44 13.08
C ARG A 243 -11.92 -18.46 14.19
N GLY A 244 -12.54 -18.96 15.23
CA GLY A 244 -12.77 -18.21 16.46
C GLY A 244 -11.60 -18.32 17.43
N VAL A 245 -11.64 -17.48 18.46
CA VAL A 245 -10.76 -17.53 19.62
C VAL A 245 -11.61 -17.60 20.88
N CYS A 246 -11.34 -18.59 21.70
CA CYS A 246 -11.81 -18.68 23.07
C CYS A 246 -10.67 -18.22 23.99
N SER A 247 -10.89 -17.18 24.78
CA SER A 247 -9.95 -16.65 25.77
C SER A 247 -10.40 -17.07 27.16
N VAL A 248 -9.59 -17.88 27.83
CA VAL A 248 -9.81 -18.27 29.24
C VAL A 248 -8.88 -17.43 30.12
N TYR A 249 -9.48 -16.68 31.03
CA TYR A 249 -8.76 -15.83 31.99
C TYR A 249 -8.68 -16.57 33.31
N LEU A 250 -7.45 -16.71 33.84
CA LEU A 250 -7.21 -17.36 35.13
C LEU A 250 -6.53 -16.35 36.06
N PHE A 251 -7.17 -16.07 37.18
CA PHE A 251 -6.76 -15.04 38.13
C PHE A 251 -6.02 -15.64 39.32
N TYR A 252 -4.97 -14.93 39.78
CA TYR A 252 -4.09 -15.40 40.81
C TYR A 252 -3.76 -14.27 41.84
N LYS A 253 -3.77 -14.59 43.11
CA LYS A 253 -3.30 -13.71 44.20
C LYS A 253 -1.76 -13.68 44.22
N GLN A 254 -1.20 -13.10 43.15
CA GLN A 254 0.24 -13.02 42.90
C GLN A 254 0.55 -11.81 42.02
N LYS A 255 1.55 -11.02 42.41
CA LYS A 255 1.89 -9.77 41.71
C LYS A 255 2.27 -9.99 40.25
N TYR A 256 3.08 -11.00 39.94
CA TYR A 256 3.44 -11.46 38.59
C TYR A 256 3.57 -12.97 38.60
N ILE A 257 3.16 -13.61 37.54
CA ILE A 257 3.09 -15.08 37.39
C ILE A 257 4.25 -15.58 36.52
N LEU A 258 4.44 -15.03 35.33
CA LEU A 258 5.52 -15.42 34.42
C LEU A 258 6.87 -14.83 34.86
N ASN A 259 7.97 -15.45 34.41
CA ASN A 259 9.32 -14.92 34.64
C ASN A 259 9.43 -13.44 34.20
N LYS A 260 10.21 -12.63 34.92
CA LYS A 260 10.31 -11.16 34.78
C LYS A 260 10.46 -10.65 33.34
N LYS A 261 11.10 -11.41 32.46
CA LYS A 261 11.40 -11.00 31.08
C LYS A 261 10.29 -11.33 30.07
N ASN A 262 9.32 -12.21 30.39
CA ASN A 262 8.36 -12.71 29.41
C ASN A 262 6.97 -12.12 29.60
N HIS A 263 6.39 -11.62 28.50
CA HIS A 263 5.03 -11.09 28.47
C HIS A 263 4.02 -12.16 28.03
N TRP A 264 4.42 -13.03 27.10
CA TRP A 264 3.62 -14.18 26.66
C TRP A 264 4.48 -15.37 26.23
N LEU A 265 3.83 -16.54 26.21
CA LEU A 265 4.40 -17.84 25.86
C LEU A 265 3.60 -18.48 24.74
N TYR A 266 4.28 -19.03 23.74
CA TYR A 266 3.70 -19.83 22.65
C TYR A 266 3.87 -21.31 22.91
N PHE A 267 2.81 -22.10 22.62
CA PHE A 267 2.76 -23.54 22.82
C PHE A 267 2.55 -24.27 21.49
N ASP A 268 3.62 -24.85 20.94
CA ASP A 268 3.60 -25.71 19.75
C ASP A 268 3.49 -27.19 20.15
N SER A 269 2.46 -27.53 20.95
CA SER A 269 2.18 -28.89 21.45
C SER A 269 0.71 -29.22 21.29
N ASP A 270 0.39 -30.52 21.04
CA ASP A 270 -0.99 -31.00 20.99
C ASP A 270 -1.50 -31.41 22.36
N GLU A 271 -0.64 -31.46 23.40
CA GLU A 271 -0.98 -31.85 24.78
C GLU A 271 -1.79 -30.78 25.52
N VAL A 272 -1.76 -29.55 25.07
CA VAL A 272 -2.53 -28.44 25.62
C VAL A 272 -3.44 -27.84 24.55
N LEU A 273 -4.61 -27.35 24.94
CA LEU A 273 -5.58 -26.75 24.01
C LEU A 273 -5.14 -25.36 23.54
N PHE A 274 -4.54 -24.58 24.44
CA PHE A 274 -4.17 -23.20 24.13
C PHE A 274 -2.95 -23.10 23.22
N ASN A 275 -2.93 -22.01 22.43
CA ASN A 275 -1.84 -21.67 21.53
C ASN A 275 -0.84 -20.73 22.21
N ARG A 276 -1.36 -19.84 23.04
CA ARG A 276 -0.63 -18.77 23.71
C ARG A 276 -1.16 -18.55 25.11
N ILE A 277 -0.27 -18.21 26.01
CA ILE A 277 -0.60 -17.68 27.35
C ILE A 277 0.02 -16.31 27.46
N THR A 278 -0.77 -15.31 27.86
CA THR A 278 -0.31 -13.92 28.06
C THR A 278 -0.55 -13.52 29.52
N GLU A 279 0.43 -12.90 30.15
CA GLU A 279 0.24 -12.20 31.43
C GLU A 279 -0.03 -10.71 31.15
N ASN A 280 -1.30 -10.32 31.10
CA ASN A 280 -1.74 -8.98 30.67
C ASN A 280 -1.21 -7.89 31.59
N LYS A 281 -1.03 -8.14 32.89
CA LYS A 281 -0.47 -7.17 33.82
C LYS A 281 0.97 -6.76 33.49
N LYS A 282 1.74 -7.60 32.84
CA LYS A 282 3.08 -7.27 32.34
C LYS A 282 3.05 -6.35 31.13
N LEU A 283 1.99 -6.39 30.37
CA LEU A 283 1.75 -5.45 29.28
C LEU A 283 1.36 -4.07 29.87
N SER A 284 0.42 -4.07 30.81
CA SER A 284 0.02 -2.86 31.55
C SER A 284 -0.29 -3.17 33.01
N LYS A 285 0.42 -2.53 33.93
CA LYS A 285 0.18 -2.67 35.37
C LYS A 285 -1.20 -2.19 35.84
N PHE A 286 -1.92 -1.46 35.01
CA PHE A 286 -3.22 -0.87 35.33
C PHE A 286 -4.40 -1.79 35.06
N VAL A 287 -4.17 -2.99 34.50
CA VAL A 287 -5.26 -3.93 34.15
C VAL A 287 -5.55 -4.96 35.24
N ALA A 288 -4.83 -4.90 36.38
CA ALA A 288 -5.04 -5.79 37.53
C ALA A 288 -4.66 -5.10 38.84
N PRO A 289 -5.21 -5.53 39.97
CA PRO A 289 -4.84 -5.03 41.30
C PRO A 289 -3.34 -5.18 41.62
N LYS A 290 -2.83 -4.39 42.57
CA LYS A 290 -1.38 -4.31 42.87
C LYS A 290 -0.74 -5.69 43.12
N ASN A 291 -1.37 -6.51 43.93
CA ASN A 291 -0.85 -7.81 44.40
C ASN A 291 -1.46 -9.02 43.68
N GLU A 292 -2.22 -8.80 42.60
CA GLU A 292 -2.89 -9.83 41.82
C GLU A 292 -2.49 -9.74 40.33
N SER A 293 -2.58 -10.84 39.65
CA SER A 293 -2.33 -10.92 38.19
C SER A 293 -3.23 -11.98 37.56
N PHE A 294 -3.25 -11.99 36.24
CA PHE A 294 -3.99 -13.01 35.52
C PHE A 294 -3.28 -13.46 34.25
N LEU A 295 -3.57 -14.68 33.84
CA LEU A 295 -3.15 -15.26 32.56
C LEU A 295 -4.35 -15.32 31.62
N THR A 296 -4.14 -14.93 30.38
CA THR A 296 -5.09 -15.16 29.29
C THR A 296 -4.57 -16.34 28.46
N ALA A 297 -5.28 -17.46 28.46
CA ALA A 297 -5.02 -18.62 27.62
C ALA A 297 -5.91 -18.57 26.39
N GLU A 298 -5.32 -18.52 25.18
CA GLU A 298 -6.04 -18.40 23.92
C GLU A 298 -6.11 -19.74 23.20
N ILE A 299 -7.32 -20.12 22.83
CA ILE A 299 -7.64 -21.37 22.12
C ILE A 299 -8.34 -21.01 20.83
N THR A 300 -7.83 -21.47 19.70
CA THR A 300 -8.51 -21.30 18.41
C THR A 300 -9.44 -22.47 18.12
N TYR A 301 -10.64 -22.18 17.65
CA TYR A 301 -11.67 -23.17 17.37
C TYR A 301 -12.40 -22.87 16.06
N SER A 302 -13.11 -23.85 15.51
CA SER A 302 -14.04 -23.66 14.39
C SER A 302 -15.47 -23.76 14.89
N LEU A 303 -16.37 -22.94 14.35
CA LEU A 303 -17.80 -23.07 14.65
C LEU A 303 -18.27 -24.48 14.24
N GLY A 304 -18.94 -25.19 15.16
CA GLY A 304 -19.46 -26.55 14.94
C GLY A 304 -18.43 -27.66 15.18
N ASP A 305 -17.18 -27.36 15.60
CA ASP A 305 -16.26 -28.42 16.04
C ASP A 305 -16.57 -28.90 17.46
N LYS A 306 -15.92 -30.02 17.86
CA LYS A 306 -16.15 -30.64 19.18
C LYS A 306 -15.88 -29.66 20.33
N PHE A 307 -14.93 -28.75 20.18
CA PHE A 307 -14.58 -27.73 21.18
C PHE A 307 -15.68 -26.69 21.35
N SER A 308 -16.28 -26.23 20.25
CA SER A 308 -17.34 -25.21 20.28
C SER A 308 -18.63 -25.65 20.94
N ASN A 309 -18.79 -26.98 21.12
CA ASN A 309 -19.96 -27.58 21.77
C ASN A 309 -19.71 -27.89 23.25
N LEU A 310 -18.51 -27.58 23.78
CA LEU A 310 -18.23 -27.76 25.20
C LEU A 310 -18.81 -26.57 26.00
N ASP A 311 -19.30 -26.90 27.17
CA ASP A 311 -19.73 -25.89 28.14
C ASP A 311 -18.54 -25.12 28.73
N SER A 312 -18.78 -23.86 29.09
CA SER A 312 -17.78 -22.93 29.54
C SER A 312 -17.02 -23.38 30.79
N GLU A 313 -17.69 -23.98 31.76
CA GLU A 313 -17.08 -24.48 32.99
C GLU A 313 -16.14 -25.64 32.71
N LYS A 314 -16.55 -26.54 31.80
CA LYS A 314 -15.71 -27.65 31.35
C LYS A 314 -14.45 -27.19 30.67
N ILE A 315 -14.53 -26.15 29.79
CA ILE A 315 -13.37 -25.55 29.13
C ILE A 315 -12.44 -24.95 30.18
N ILE A 316 -12.96 -24.16 31.10
CA ILE A 316 -12.17 -23.52 32.19
C ILE A 316 -11.45 -24.62 33.00
N LYS A 317 -12.15 -25.72 33.39
CA LYS A 317 -11.56 -26.82 34.12
C LYS A 317 -10.41 -27.49 33.38
N ILE A 318 -10.61 -27.79 32.09
CA ILE A 318 -9.56 -28.37 31.22
C ILE A 318 -8.35 -27.45 31.15
N VAL A 319 -8.54 -26.15 30.83
CA VAL A 319 -7.46 -25.18 30.69
C VAL A 319 -6.72 -24.99 31.99
N LYS A 320 -7.43 -24.86 33.12
CA LYS A 320 -6.83 -24.75 34.46
C LYS A 320 -5.94 -25.97 34.77
N ASN A 321 -6.41 -27.18 34.49
CA ASN A 321 -5.64 -28.42 34.71
C ASN A 321 -4.38 -28.43 33.82
N GLN A 322 -4.50 -28.10 32.54
CA GLN A 322 -3.36 -28.05 31.61
C GLN A 322 -2.32 -26.97 32.02
N ILE A 323 -2.75 -25.80 32.45
CA ILE A 323 -1.81 -24.76 32.97
C ILE A 323 -1.12 -25.25 34.25
N ASN A 324 -1.86 -25.95 35.14
CA ASN A 324 -1.28 -26.52 36.34
C ASN A 324 -0.20 -27.59 36.05
N GLN A 325 -0.28 -28.29 34.93
CA GLN A 325 0.72 -29.25 34.47
C GLN A 325 1.99 -28.60 33.94
N THR A 326 1.94 -27.31 33.54
CA THR A 326 3.09 -26.61 33.00
C THR A 326 4.05 -26.08 34.09
N ASN A 327 3.73 -26.23 35.37
CA ASN A 327 4.49 -25.68 36.50
C ASN A 327 4.80 -24.17 36.43
N ILE A 328 4.06 -23.42 35.57
CA ILE A 328 4.22 -21.96 35.43
C ILE A 328 3.52 -21.21 36.57
N VAL A 329 2.49 -21.80 37.18
CA VAL A 329 1.63 -21.16 38.19
C VAL A 329 1.74 -21.87 39.54
N ASP A 330 1.59 -21.08 40.62
CA ASP A 330 1.32 -21.62 41.95
C ASP A 330 -0.19 -21.88 42.08
N LYS A 331 -0.56 -23.15 42.08
CA LYS A 331 -1.96 -23.61 42.16
C LYS A 331 -2.73 -23.09 43.36
N LYS A 332 -2.02 -22.87 44.51
CA LYS A 332 -2.61 -22.37 45.76
C LYS A 332 -3.07 -20.92 45.67
N LYS A 333 -2.54 -20.15 44.73
CA LYS A 333 -2.86 -18.74 44.53
C LYS A 333 -3.99 -18.46 43.57
N PHE A 334 -4.62 -19.48 43.01
CA PHE A 334 -5.76 -19.34 42.11
C PHE A 334 -6.98 -18.74 42.85
N ILE A 335 -7.59 -17.69 42.30
CA ILE A 335 -8.73 -16.99 42.87
C ILE A 335 -9.99 -16.96 42.01
N GLY A 336 -9.90 -17.34 40.74
CA GLY A 336 -11.07 -17.37 39.88
C GLY A 336 -10.75 -17.48 38.40
N ALA A 337 -11.77 -17.59 37.60
CA ALA A 337 -11.65 -17.66 36.15
C ALA A 337 -12.82 -16.98 35.43
N SER A 338 -12.59 -16.58 34.17
CA SER A 338 -13.60 -16.07 33.26
C SER A 338 -13.32 -16.58 31.84
N ILE A 339 -14.29 -16.49 30.94
CA ILE A 339 -14.16 -16.96 29.57
C ILE A 339 -14.85 -16.03 28.58
N ASN A 340 -14.29 -15.87 27.37
CA ASN A 340 -14.90 -15.10 26.30
C ASN A 340 -14.71 -15.81 24.95
N PHE A 341 -15.69 -15.71 24.07
CA PHE A 341 -15.66 -16.30 22.74
C PHE A 341 -15.77 -15.24 21.65
N GLU A 342 -14.86 -15.27 20.70
CA GLU A 342 -14.89 -14.46 19.48
C GLU A 342 -14.93 -15.40 18.25
N PRO A 343 -16.05 -15.48 17.53
CA PRO A 343 -16.22 -16.51 16.50
C PRO A 343 -15.53 -16.22 15.17
N PHE A 344 -15.19 -14.95 14.87
CA PHE A 344 -14.67 -14.53 13.57
C PHE A 344 -13.37 -13.73 13.71
N VAL A 345 -12.27 -14.41 14.08
CA VAL A 345 -10.97 -13.75 14.34
C VAL A 345 -9.97 -13.97 13.21
N TYR A 346 -9.77 -15.23 12.82
CA TYR A 346 -8.76 -15.63 11.84
C TYR A 346 -9.41 -16.07 10.52
N PRO A 347 -9.25 -15.33 9.40
CA PRO A 347 -9.68 -15.79 8.09
C PRO A 347 -8.81 -16.97 7.63
N VAL A 348 -9.39 -18.12 7.31
CA VAL A 348 -8.64 -19.34 6.98
C VAL A 348 -8.08 -19.23 5.56
N GLN A 349 -6.75 -19.15 5.45
CA GLN A 349 -6.02 -19.00 4.19
C GLN A 349 -5.66 -20.38 3.60
N PHE A 350 -6.64 -21.10 3.09
CA PHE A 350 -6.47 -22.37 2.40
C PHE A 350 -5.96 -22.21 0.97
N TYR A 351 -5.48 -23.29 0.37
CA TYR A 351 -5.07 -23.25 -1.04
C TYR A 351 -6.23 -22.77 -1.93
N ASN A 352 -5.97 -21.85 -2.85
CA ASN A 352 -6.96 -21.18 -3.72
C ASN A 352 -7.93 -20.18 -3.03
N TYR A 353 -7.75 -19.85 -1.75
CA TYR A 353 -8.63 -18.88 -1.08
C TYR A 353 -8.68 -17.51 -1.79
N LYS A 354 -7.62 -17.14 -2.50
CA LYS A 354 -7.55 -15.85 -3.23
C LYS A 354 -8.57 -15.73 -4.35
N SER A 355 -8.81 -16.81 -5.08
CA SER A 355 -9.83 -16.82 -6.15
C SER A 355 -11.24 -16.73 -5.55
N GLU A 356 -11.48 -17.43 -4.44
CA GLU A 356 -12.75 -17.34 -3.72
C GLU A 356 -12.98 -15.91 -3.19
N ILE A 357 -11.95 -15.30 -2.56
CA ILE A 357 -12.04 -13.90 -2.10
C ILE A 357 -12.32 -12.97 -3.28
N ALA A 358 -11.58 -13.08 -4.38
CA ALA A 358 -11.76 -12.22 -5.54
C ALA A 358 -13.21 -12.25 -6.05
N THR A 359 -13.79 -13.44 -6.15
CA THR A 359 -15.18 -13.63 -6.57
C THR A 359 -16.18 -12.99 -5.59
N VAL A 360 -15.99 -13.24 -4.29
CA VAL A 360 -16.89 -12.72 -3.25
C VAL A 360 -16.74 -11.21 -3.11
N LYS A 361 -15.52 -10.72 -3.12
CA LYS A 361 -15.19 -9.30 -2.99
C LYS A 361 -15.73 -8.50 -4.18
N SER A 362 -15.47 -8.94 -5.42
CA SER A 362 -16.02 -8.31 -6.63
C SER A 362 -17.55 -8.22 -6.60
N TYR A 363 -18.22 -9.26 -6.07
CA TYR A 363 -19.67 -9.22 -5.92
C TYR A 363 -20.11 -8.16 -4.89
N VAL A 364 -19.48 -8.11 -3.71
CA VAL A 364 -19.80 -7.12 -2.66
C VAL A 364 -19.46 -5.70 -3.13
N GLU A 365 -18.35 -5.52 -3.81
CA GLU A 365 -17.93 -4.22 -4.36
C GLU A 365 -18.75 -3.76 -5.57
N SER A 366 -19.57 -4.66 -6.16
CA SER A 366 -20.51 -4.26 -7.22
C SER A 366 -21.69 -3.42 -6.72
N PHE A 367 -21.84 -3.25 -5.41
CA PHE A 367 -22.87 -2.40 -4.82
C PHE A 367 -22.35 -0.98 -4.64
N ASP A 368 -23.01 0.00 -5.25
CA ASP A 368 -22.54 1.38 -5.38
C ASP A 368 -22.31 2.10 -4.04
N ASN A 369 -23.12 1.81 -3.03
CA ASN A 369 -23.10 2.48 -1.74
C ASN A 369 -22.71 1.57 -0.57
N LEU A 370 -22.05 0.43 -0.84
CA LEU A 370 -21.56 -0.50 0.18
C LEU A 370 -20.04 -0.60 0.14
N PHE A 371 -19.40 -0.39 1.28
CA PHE A 371 -17.95 -0.51 1.45
C PHE A 371 -17.63 -1.54 2.53
N SER A 372 -17.02 -2.66 2.14
CA SER A 372 -16.60 -3.70 3.08
C SER A 372 -15.15 -3.48 3.48
N VAL A 373 -14.88 -3.27 4.76
CA VAL A 373 -13.58 -2.87 5.28
C VAL A 373 -13.20 -3.59 6.58
N GLY A 374 -11.94 -3.49 6.95
CA GLY A 374 -11.43 -4.10 8.18
C GLY A 374 -10.97 -5.55 7.96
N ALA A 375 -10.35 -6.14 8.99
CA ALA A 375 -9.79 -7.49 8.91
C ALA A 375 -10.84 -8.54 8.49
N GLY A 376 -12.03 -8.49 9.07
CA GLY A 376 -13.14 -9.38 8.71
C GLY A 376 -13.75 -9.04 7.35
N GLY A 377 -14.02 -7.76 7.10
CA GLY A 377 -14.69 -7.28 5.88
C GLY A 377 -13.88 -7.47 4.59
N GLU A 378 -12.56 -7.55 4.70
CA GLU A 378 -11.66 -7.83 3.57
C GLU A 378 -11.09 -9.25 3.57
N PHE A 379 -11.53 -10.10 4.50
CA PHE A 379 -10.98 -11.43 4.70
C PHE A 379 -9.45 -11.42 4.84
N ASN A 380 -8.93 -10.53 5.67
CA ASN A 380 -7.51 -10.22 5.78
C ASN A 380 -7.05 -10.39 7.24
N TYR A 381 -5.85 -10.96 7.44
CA TYR A 381 -5.18 -10.96 8.74
C TYR A 381 -4.27 -9.73 8.84
N ALA A 382 -4.88 -8.58 9.10
CA ALA A 382 -4.20 -7.29 9.14
C ALA A 382 -4.02 -6.80 10.57
N ASP A 383 -2.84 -6.23 10.84
CA ASP A 383 -2.55 -5.52 12.09
C ASP A 383 -3.22 -4.14 12.12
N SER A 384 -3.39 -3.57 13.30
CA SER A 384 -4.06 -2.27 13.50
C SER A 384 -3.46 -1.15 12.64
N GLN A 385 -2.13 -1.12 12.46
CA GLN A 385 -1.47 -0.13 11.59
C GLN A 385 -1.99 -0.16 10.15
N ILE A 386 -2.16 -1.36 9.58
CA ILE A 386 -2.69 -1.53 8.22
C ILE A 386 -4.14 -1.05 8.14
N LEU A 387 -4.93 -1.35 9.18
CA LEU A 387 -6.34 -0.95 9.23
C LEU A 387 -6.51 0.55 9.40
N PHE A 388 -5.63 1.23 10.15
CA PHE A 388 -5.63 2.70 10.24
C PHE A 388 -5.37 3.34 8.86
N HIS A 389 -4.33 2.89 8.14
CA HIS A 389 -4.05 3.41 6.79
C HIS A 389 -5.24 3.18 5.84
N LYS A 390 -5.79 1.98 5.80
CA LYS A 390 -6.97 1.67 4.98
C LYS A 390 -8.20 2.50 5.34
N SER A 391 -8.38 2.83 6.62
CA SER A 391 -9.48 3.69 7.06
C SER A 391 -9.29 5.12 6.55
N PHE A 392 -8.07 5.66 6.58
CA PHE A 392 -7.77 6.96 5.99
C PHE A 392 -8.00 6.97 4.48
N ASP A 393 -7.53 5.93 3.77
CA ASP A 393 -7.73 5.81 2.32
C ASP A 393 -9.22 5.73 1.96
N LEU A 394 -10.01 4.95 2.71
CA LEU A 394 -11.45 4.88 2.51
C LEU A 394 -12.12 6.25 2.74
N VAL A 395 -11.81 6.92 3.85
CA VAL A 395 -12.40 8.23 4.16
C VAL A 395 -12.06 9.24 3.07
N ASN A 396 -10.81 9.27 2.61
CA ASN A 396 -10.40 10.15 1.51
C ASN A 396 -11.18 9.84 0.22
N SER A 397 -11.34 8.56 -0.11
CA SER A 397 -12.15 8.11 -1.25
C SER A 397 -13.62 8.54 -1.12
N LEU A 398 -14.21 8.38 0.07
CA LEU A 398 -15.59 8.79 0.34
C LEU A 398 -15.76 10.32 0.31
N VAL A 399 -14.84 11.07 0.88
CA VAL A 399 -14.86 12.54 0.82
C VAL A 399 -14.72 13.01 -0.62
N ASN A 400 -13.82 12.43 -1.40
CA ASN A 400 -13.67 12.76 -2.82
C ASN A 400 -14.93 12.38 -3.63
N ARG A 401 -15.59 11.26 -3.30
CA ARG A 401 -16.77 10.78 -4.02
C ARG A 401 -18.07 11.48 -3.60
N TYR A 402 -18.19 11.86 -2.32
CA TYR A 402 -19.43 12.36 -1.72
C TYR A 402 -19.29 13.73 -1.03
N GLY A 403 -18.07 14.19 -0.73
CA GLY A 403 -17.80 15.40 0.07
C GLY A 403 -18.05 16.71 -0.66
N THR A 404 -18.21 16.70 -1.97
CA THR A 404 -18.55 17.90 -2.78
C THR A 404 -20.02 18.27 -2.73
N HIS A 405 -20.86 17.50 -2.02
CA HIS A 405 -22.31 17.68 -1.97
C HIS A 405 -22.82 18.53 -0.80
N ILE A 406 -21.96 19.18 -0.01
CA ILE A 406 -22.43 19.97 1.13
C ILE A 406 -22.98 21.34 0.71
N ASN A 407 -22.66 21.84 -0.51
CA ASN A 407 -23.12 23.17 -0.95
C ASN A 407 -23.71 23.29 -2.37
N ASP A 408 -23.87 22.21 -3.15
CA ASP A 408 -24.55 22.32 -4.45
C ASP A 408 -25.31 21.06 -4.83
N THR A 409 -26.62 21.08 -4.60
CA THR A 409 -27.59 20.10 -5.12
C THR A 409 -27.88 20.41 -6.59
N LYS A 410 -26.96 20.16 -7.50
CA LYS A 410 -27.27 20.03 -8.94
C LYS A 410 -26.27 19.09 -9.62
N ASN A 411 -26.76 17.89 -9.98
CA ASN A 411 -26.27 16.99 -11.03
C ASN A 411 -24.75 16.85 -11.19
N ILE A 412 -24.10 16.02 -10.35
CA ILE A 412 -22.86 15.37 -10.78
C ILE A 412 -23.24 13.93 -11.16
N HIS A 413 -23.66 13.73 -12.40
CA HIS A 413 -23.49 12.45 -13.07
C HIS A 413 -21.99 12.16 -13.05
N ALA A 414 -21.57 10.95 -12.60
CA ALA A 414 -20.17 10.56 -12.59
C ALA A 414 -19.59 10.86 -13.98
N VAL A 415 -18.62 11.78 -14.05
CA VAL A 415 -18.01 12.22 -15.31
C VAL A 415 -17.39 10.98 -15.96
N LYS A 416 -18.03 10.48 -17.02
CA LYS A 416 -17.50 9.38 -17.82
C LYS A 416 -16.39 9.95 -18.70
N PHE A 417 -15.20 9.40 -18.58
CA PHE A 417 -14.10 9.74 -19.47
C PHE A 417 -14.41 9.36 -20.92
N ASN A 418 -13.82 10.09 -21.85
CA ASN A 418 -13.90 9.79 -23.25
C ASN A 418 -13.00 8.59 -23.59
N SER A 419 -13.54 7.60 -24.30
CA SER A 419 -12.77 6.48 -24.85
C SER A 419 -11.96 6.86 -26.08
N GLU A 420 -12.25 8.02 -26.67
CA GLU A 420 -11.52 8.61 -27.79
C GLU A 420 -11.24 10.09 -27.49
N ILE A 421 -9.99 10.52 -27.62
CA ILE A 421 -9.49 11.83 -27.22
C ILE A 421 -8.77 12.49 -28.39
N LYS A 422 -9.10 13.77 -28.68
CA LYS A 422 -8.43 14.54 -29.71
C LYS A 422 -7.26 15.34 -29.15
N ILE A 423 -6.06 15.16 -29.71
CA ILE A 423 -4.90 16.01 -29.51
C ILE A 423 -4.52 16.64 -30.84
N GLY A 424 -4.82 17.93 -31.02
CA GLY A 424 -4.75 18.60 -32.31
C GLY A 424 -5.66 17.95 -33.34
N LYS A 425 -5.09 17.46 -34.44
CA LYS A 425 -5.84 16.77 -35.50
C LYS A 425 -5.95 15.26 -35.29
N ASN A 426 -5.23 14.70 -34.32
CA ASN A 426 -5.16 13.26 -34.12
C ASN A 426 -6.20 12.82 -33.11
N SER A 427 -6.91 11.75 -33.44
CA SER A 427 -7.80 11.03 -32.55
C SER A 427 -7.06 9.85 -31.92
N ILE A 428 -7.16 9.69 -30.61
CA ILE A 428 -6.46 8.68 -29.81
C ILE A 428 -7.50 7.81 -29.11
N GLY A 429 -7.52 6.53 -29.41
CA GLY A 429 -8.47 5.54 -28.89
C GLY A 429 -8.27 4.20 -29.60
N ASP A 430 -9.02 3.18 -29.21
CA ASP A 430 -8.79 1.78 -29.67
C ASP A 430 -8.98 1.57 -31.19
N SER A 431 -9.80 2.39 -31.84
CA SER A 431 -10.01 2.35 -33.28
C SER A 431 -8.92 3.06 -34.11
N ASN A 432 -7.99 3.73 -33.42
CA ASN A 432 -7.00 4.60 -34.05
C ASN A 432 -5.60 3.96 -34.06
N LYS A 433 -4.74 4.46 -34.94
CA LYS A 433 -3.32 4.07 -34.95
C LYS A 433 -2.62 4.66 -33.73
N THR A 434 -1.68 3.93 -33.15
CA THR A 434 -0.86 4.37 -32.03
C THR A 434 -0.26 5.77 -32.29
N PHE A 435 -0.44 6.68 -31.33
CA PHE A 435 0.11 8.04 -31.36
C PHE A 435 1.54 8.01 -30.80
N ILE A 436 2.55 8.42 -31.60
CA ILE A 436 3.96 8.39 -31.19
C ILE A 436 4.43 9.77 -30.81
N ILE A 437 4.88 9.89 -29.54
CA ILE A 437 5.47 11.08 -28.96
C ILE A 437 7.00 10.94 -28.94
N ALA A 438 7.70 11.79 -29.65
CA ALA A 438 9.15 11.96 -29.52
C ALA A 438 9.42 12.82 -28.27
N GLU A 439 9.86 12.23 -27.16
CA GLU A 439 10.21 12.91 -25.93
C GLU A 439 11.60 13.52 -26.04
N ALA A 440 11.69 14.79 -26.47
CA ALA A 440 12.93 15.54 -26.40
C ALA A 440 13.41 15.77 -24.97
N GLY A 441 12.46 15.85 -24.04
CA GLY A 441 12.76 15.97 -22.62
C GLY A 441 13.73 17.10 -22.29
N ILE A 442 14.89 16.73 -21.78
CA ILE A 442 16.03 17.61 -21.51
C ILE A 442 17.20 17.42 -22.49
N ASN A 443 17.06 16.60 -23.51
CA ASN A 443 18.08 16.29 -24.54
C ASN A 443 18.46 17.48 -25.43
N HIS A 444 17.83 18.63 -25.24
CA HIS A 444 18.26 19.89 -25.83
C HIS A 444 19.48 20.49 -25.16
N ASN A 445 19.94 19.98 -24.01
CA ASN A 445 21.13 20.43 -23.26
C ASN A 445 21.16 21.94 -23.02
N GLY A 446 20.00 22.58 -22.75
CA GLY A 446 19.88 24.06 -22.60
C GLY A 446 19.97 24.85 -23.91
N SER A 447 20.21 24.22 -25.06
CA SER A 447 20.45 24.84 -26.35
C SER A 447 19.20 24.99 -27.22
N LEU A 448 18.86 26.23 -27.60
CA LEU A 448 17.79 26.49 -28.58
C LEU A 448 18.10 25.88 -29.96
N LYS A 449 19.37 25.80 -30.36
CA LYS A 449 19.81 25.21 -31.62
C LYS A 449 19.51 23.73 -31.65
N VAL A 450 19.91 22.99 -30.59
CA VAL A 450 19.65 21.55 -30.44
C VAL A 450 18.16 21.26 -30.37
N ALA A 451 17.39 22.06 -29.61
CA ALA A 451 15.94 21.93 -29.56
C ALA A 451 15.27 22.06 -30.95
N LYS A 452 15.71 22.98 -31.79
CA LYS A 452 15.21 23.14 -33.17
C LYS A 452 15.58 21.93 -34.03
N GLN A 453 16.80 21.40 -33.92
CA GLN A 453 17.23 20.21 -34.67
C GLN A 453 16.40 18.97 -34.26
N LEU A 454 16.08 18.79 -32.97
CA LEU A 454 15.19 17.73 -32.49
C LEU A 454 13.79 17.86 -33.11
N ILE A 455 13.25 19.08 -33.23
CA ILE A 455 11.96 19.35 -33.88
C ILE A 455 12.03 18.98 -35.37
N ASP A 456 13.06 19.40 -36.09
CA ASP A 456 13.23 19.11 -37.50
C ASP A 456 13.31 17.60 -37.77
N ASN A 457 14.07 16.87 -36.94
CA ASN A 457 14.21 15.42 -37.05
C ASN A 457 12.90 14.70 -36.70
N ALA A 458 12.21 15.08 -35.62
CA ALA A 458 10.91 14.50 -35.29
C ALA A 458 9.88 14.71 -36.39
N LYS A 459 9.86 15.88 -37.05
CA LYS A 459 9.02 16.17 -38.21
C LYS A 459 9.38 15.33 -39.43
N LYS A 460 10.69 15.23 -39.75
CA LYS A 460 11.22 14.45 -40.87
C LYS A 460 10.81 12.98 -40.79
N ILE A 461 10.88 12.36 -39.64
CA ILE A 461 10.51 10.97 -39.43
C ILE A 461 9.00 10.77 -39.20
N LYS A 462 8.21 11.83 -39.23
CA LYS A 462 6.75 11.80 -39.09
C LYS A 462 6.25 11.27 -37.74
N CYS A 463 6.91 11.66 -36.60
CA CYS A 463 6.33 11.53 -35.29
C CYS A 463 5.02 12.33 -35.21
N ASP A 464 4.05 11.86 -34.42
CA ASP A 464 2.76 12.55 -34.28
C ASP A 464 2.91 13.82 -33.44
N ALA A 465 3.81 13.80 -32.45
CA ALA A 465 4.17 14.97 -31.64
C ALA A 465 5.62 14.92 -31.17
N ILE A 466 6.12 16.09 -30.78
CA ILE A 466 7.34 16.23 -29.99
C ILE A 466 7.00 16.82 -28.63
N LYS A 467 7.64 16.34 -27.56
CA LYS A 467 7.39 16.79 -26.19
C LYS A 467 8.68 17.26 -25.50
N PHE A 468 8.55 18.31 -24.72
CA PHE A 468 9.61 18.89 -23.87
C PHE A 468 9.24 18.81 -22.40
N GLN A 469 10.14 19.26 -21.53
CA GLN A 469 9.93 19.44 -20.11
C GLN A 469 10.07 20.90 -19.75
N SER A 470 9.12 21.43 -18.97
CA SER A 470 9.06 22.83 -18.58
C SER A 470 9.10 22.94 -17.06
N PHE A 471 10.17 23.49 -16.52
CA PHE A 471 10.38 23.67 -15.08
C PHE A 471 11.20 24.93 -14.80
N LEU A 472 10.98 25.49 -13.63
CA LEU A 472 11.82 26.57 -13.12
C LEU A 472 13.06 25.97 -12.43
N PRO A 473 14.21 26.67 -12.48
CA PRO A 473 15.35 26.35 -11.64
C PRO A 473 14.90 26.14 -10.18
N ASN A 474 15.45 25.16 -9.50
CA ASN A 474 15.13 24.81 -8.10
C ASN A 474 13.67 24.38 -7.79
N SER A 475 12.77 24.31 -8.78
CA SER A 475 11.39 23.83 -8.55
C SER A 475 11.27 22.32 -8.57
N ARG A 476 12.23 21.60 -9.12
CA ARG A 476 12.14 20.19 -9.43
C ARG A 476 12.60 19.29 -8.29
N VAL A 477 13.73 19.62 -7.67
CA VAL A 477 14.34 18.89 -6.54
C VAL A 477 14.91 19.84 -5.50
N SER A 478 15.08 19.35 -4.26
CA SER A 478 15.73 20.07 -3.18
C SER A 478 17.21 20.26 -3.47
N LYS A 479 17.78 21.40 -3.06
CA LYS A 479 19.21 21.68 -3.13
C LYS A 479 20.05 20.76 -2.23
N PHE A 480 19.44 20.24 -1.17
CA PHE A 480 20.08 19.37 -0.19
C PHE A 480 19.98 17.87 -0.55
N LEU A 481 19.56 17.56 -1.77
CA LEU A 481 19.53 16.18 -2.22
C LEU A 481 20.97 15.65 -2.37
N LYS A 482 21.45 14.98 -1.33
CA LYS A 482 22.69 14.21 -1.34
C LYS A 482 22.42 12.85 -1.97
N SER A 483 22.47 12.74 -3.27
CA SER A 483 22.38 11.45 -3.94
C SER A 483 23.56 11.28 -4.89
N GLU A 484 24.75 11.13 -4.28
CA GLU A 484 25.99 10.75 -4.98
C GLU A 484 25.76 9.54 -5.89
N LYS A 485 25.07 8.50 -5.37
CA LYS A 485 24.78 7.27 -6.12
C LYS A 485 23.84 7.45 -7.33
N TYR A 486 22.92 8.43 -7.31
CA TYR A 486 22.06 8.70 -8.46
C TYR A 486 22.81 9.49 -9.53
N ALA A 487 23.58 10.48 -9.10
CA ALA A 487 24.41 11.29 -9.98
C ALA A 487 25.50 10.47 -10.67
N GLU A 488 26.28 9.68 -9.93
CA GLU A 488 27.32 8.79 -10.49
C GLU A 488 26.75 7.75 -11.45
N LYS A 489 25.63 7.10 -11.07
CA LYS A 489 25.08 5.98 -11.84
C LYS A 489 24.33 6.41 -13.11
N ILE A 490 23.74 7.59 -13.14
CA ILE A 490 22.92 8.09 -14.26
C ILE A 490 23.61 9.21 -15.05
N ILE A 491 24.43 10.03 -14.41
CA ILE A 491 25.00 11.25 -15.02
C ILE A 491 26.48 11.06 -15.37
N GLY A 492 27.19 10.18 -14.66
CA GLY A 492 28.63 9.97 -14.85
C GLY A 492 29.50 11.16 -14.47
N THR A 493 28.94 12.17 -13.77
CA THR A 493 29.64 13.41 -13.38
C THR A 493 29.45 13.68 -11.88
N GLN A 494 30.33 14.49 -11.30
CA GLN A 494 30.23 14.94 -9.90
C GLN A 494 29.20 16.08 -9.69
N GLU A 495 28.47 16.47 -10.75
CA GLU A 495 27.44 17.52 -10.69
C GLU A 495 26.23 17.06 -9.85
N SER A 496 25.73 17.91 -8.95
CA SER A 496 24.49 17.61 -8.23
C SER A 496 23.28 17.61 -9.16
N ILE A 497 22.24 16.83 -8.81
CA ILE A 497 20.99 16.78 -9.60
C ILE A 497 20.35 18.16 -9.73
N SER A 498 20.46 19.01 -8.69
CA SER A 498 19.96 20.37 -8.72
C SER A 498 20.71 21.24 -9.71
N GLU A 499 22.04 21.17 -9.75
CA GLU A 499 22.89 21.88 -10.72
C GLU A 499 22.60 21.44 -12.14
N LEU A 500 22.50 20.14 -12.38
CA LEU A 500 22.11 19.58 -13.67
C LEU A 500 20.78 20.16 -14.18
N PHE A 501 19.72 20.13 -13.36
CA PHE A 501 18.42 20.67 -13.78
C PHE A 501 18.46 22.20 -13.96
N ASN A 502 19.25 22.92 -13.17
CA ASN A 502 19.42 24.35 -13.37
C ASN A 502 20.09 24.64 -14.72
N ARG A 503 21.14 23.91 -15.08
CA ARG A 503 21.86 24.06 -16.37
C ARG A 503 20.96 23.67 -17.56
N LEU A 504 20.10 22.68 -17.41
CA LEU A 504 19.22 22.19 -18.46
C LEU A 504 17.89 22.96 -18.53
N SER A 505 17.61 23.88 -17.62
CA SER A 505 16.36 24.64 -17.64
C SER A 505 16.33 25.63 -18.80
N LEU A 506 15.14 25.85 -19.38
CA LEU A 506 14.90 26.83 -20.43
C LEU A 506 14.00 27.95 -19.89
N ASN A 507 14.42 29.17 -19.99
CA ASN A 507 13.57 30.33 -19.62
C ASN A 507 12.36 30.46 -20.56
N PHE A 508 11.31 31.15 -20.14
CA PHE A 508 10.06 31.31 -20.88
C PHE A 508 10.25 31.92 -22.29
N LYS A 509 11.21 32.83 -22.45
CA LYS A 509 11.53 33.45 -23.76
C LYS A 509 12.06 32.38 -24.75
N THR A 510 12.96 31.54 -24.30
CA THR A 510 13.53 30.45 -25.11
C THR A 510 12.46 29.36 -25.40
N GLN A 511 11.69 28.97 -24.41
CA GLN A 511 10.58 28.04 -24.62
C GLN A 511 9.59 28.55 -25.66
N ARG A 512 9.18 29.82 -25.58
CA ARG A 512 8.31 30.47 -26.58
C ARG A 512 8.89 30.36 -27.99
N LYS A 513 10.20 30.61 -28.17
CA LYS A 513 10.86 30.45 -29.48
C LYS A 513 10.80 29.03 -30.00
N ILE A 514 10.95 28.00 -29.11
CA ILE A 514 10.86 26.58 -29.45
C ILE A 514 9.43 26.26 -29.93
N PHE A 515 8.42 26.66 -29.16
CA PHE A 515 7.01 26.38 -29.49
C PHE A 515 6.58 27.06 -30.81
N ASN A 516 6.99 28.34 -31.04
CA ASN A 516 6.72 29.02 -32.28
C ASN A 516 7.42 28.34 -33.47
N TYR A 517 8.64 27.83 -33.26
CA TYR A 517 9.36 27.08 -34.29
C TYR A 517 8.65 25.77 -34.68
N ALA A 518 8.19 25.01 -33.69
CA ALA A 518 7.43 23.79 -33.95
C ALA A 518 6.10 24.05 -34.68
N LYS A 519 5.38 25.13 -34.30
CA LYS A 519 4.17 25.59 -35.01
C LYS A 519 4.48 25.93 -36.48
N LYS A 520 5.59 26.66 -36.74
CA LYS A 520 6.05 26.98 -38.13
C LYS A 520 6.35 25.70 -38.93
N LYS A 521 6.95 24.68 -38.26
CA LYS A 521 7.25 23.40 -38.87
C LYS A 521 6.03 22.46 -39.00
N LYS A 522 4.87 22.88 -38.49
CA LYS A 522 3.62 22.10 -38.51
C LYS A 522 3.77 20.70 -37.87
N ILE A 523 4.43 20.65 -36.69
CA ILE A 523 4.46 19.47 -35.82
C ILE A 523 3.77 19.81 -34.50
N LEU A 524 2.96 18.86 -33.98
CA LEU A 524 2.37 19.03 -32.64
C LEU A 524 3.48 19.09 -31.59
N ILE A 525 3.37 20.08 -30.71
CA ILE A 525 4.28 20.26 -29.58
C ILE A 525 3.49 20.49 -28.30
N PHE A 526 3.87 19.83 -27.24
CA PHE A 526 3.41 20.10 -25.87
C PHE A 526 4.54 19.83 -24.87
N SER A 527 4.29 20.01 -23.60
CA SER A 527 5.32 19.89 -22.59
C SER A 527 4.77 19.33 -21.27
N THR A 528 5.67 18.85 -20.43
CA THR A 528 5.41 18.45 -19.04
C THR A 528 5.68 19.65 -18.14
N PRO A 529 4.66 20.31 -17.55
CA PRO A 529 4.90 21.29 -16.49
C PRO A 529 5.24 20.57 -15.17
N PHE A 530 6.25 21.08 -14.45
CA PHE A 530 6.62 20.59 -13.12
C PHE A 530 6.21 21.54 -11.98
N ASP A 531 5.58 22.65 -12.33
CA ASP A 531 5.08 23.66 -11.39
C ASP A 531 3.90 24.44 -12.00
N PHE A 532 3.21 25.20 -11.15
CA PHE A 532 2.03 25.99 -11.55
C PHE A 532 2.36 27.09 -12.58
N GLU A 533 3.52 27.75 -12.44
CA GLU A 533 3.93 28.84 -13.33
C GLU A 533 4.18 28.33 -14.76
N ASN A 534 4.81 27.16 -14.89
CA ASN A 534 4.98 26.50 -16.19
C ASN A 534 3.65 26.00 -16.76
N ALA A 535 2.73 25.52 -15.92
CA ALA A 535 1.38 25.13 -16.38
C ALA A 535 0.63 26.33 -16.98
N ASP A 536 0.68 27.50 -16.35
CA ASP A 536 0.08 28.74 -16.88
C ASP A 536 0.76 29.24 -18.13
N PHE A 537 2.08 29.18 -18.16
CA PHE A 537 2.85 29.57 -19.35
C PHE A 537 2.49 28.71 -20.56
N LEU A 538 2.42 27.39 -20.38
CA LEU A 538 2.04 26.44 -21.43
C LEU A 538 0.58 26.62 -21.88
N ASP A 539 -0.30 26.92 -20.95
CA ASP A 539 -1.70 27.21 -21.27
C ASP A 539 -1.84 28.45 -22.15
N LYS A 540 -1.13 29.56 -21.79
CA LYS A 540 -1.04 30.78 -22.58
C LYS A 540 -0.40 30.56 -23.95
N LEU A 541 0.49 29.59 -24.12
CA LEU A 541 1.07 29.21 -25.42
C LEU A 541 0.08 28.44 -26.30
N GLY A 542 -1.06 28.02 -25.74
CA GLY A 542 -2.07 27.25 -26.45
C GLY A 542 -1.64 25.82 -26.75
N VAL A 543 -0.99 25.14 -25.81
CA VAL A 543 -0.64 23.72 -25.97
C VAL A 543 -1.87 22.86 -26.23
N PRO A 544 -1.78 21.82 -27.09
CA PRO A 544 -2.92 20.96 -27.41
C PRO A 544 -3.22 19.92 -26.32
N ALA A 545 -2.29 19.66 -25.42
CA ALA A 545 -2.40 18.74 -24.30
C ALA A 545 -1.37 19.07 -23.22
N PHE A 546 -1.59 18.55 -22.00
CA PHE A 546 -0.63 18.58 -20.92
C PHE A 546 -0.11 17.18 -20.61
N LYS A 547 1.15 17.07 -20.22
CA LYS A 547 1.74 15.83 -19.69
C LYS A 547 2.01 15.98 -18.18
N ILE A 548 1.71 14.94 -17.43
CA ILE A 548 2.14 14.80 -16.02
C ILE A 548 3.15 13.65 -15.95
N ALA A 549 4.34 13.94 -15.43
CA ALA A 549 5.40 12.95 -15.24
C ALA A 549 5.06 11.97 -14.12
N SER A 550 5.66 10.77 -14.13
CA SER A 550 5.51 9.78 -13.06
C SER A 550 5.86 10.32 -11.67
N ALA A 551 6.87 11.17 -11.57
CA ALA A 551 7.28 11.80 -10.30
C ALA A 551 6.21 12.74 -9.72
N ASP A 552 5.37 13.32 -10.57
CA ASP A 552 4.28 14.23 -10.22
C ASP A 552 2.89 13.57 -10.17
N LEU A 553 2.79 12.26 -10.34
CA LEU A 553 1.50 11.55 -10.21
C LEU A 553 0.89 11.72 -8.81
N VAL A 554 1.72 11.87 -7.78
CA VAL A 554 1.28 12.16 -6.40
C VAL A 554 1.07 13.66 -6.13
N ASN A 555 1.36 14.51 -7.11
CA ASN A 555 1.21 15.95 -7.01
C ASN A 555 -0.23 16.38 -7.32
N ILE A 556 -1.14 15.95 -6.44
CA ILE A 556 -2.58 16.16 -6.57
C ILE A 556 -2.96 17.63 -6.82
N PRO A 557 -2.33 18.64 -6.13
CA PRO A 557 -2.61 20.04 -6.42
C PRO A 557 -2.28 20.44 -7.86
N LEU A 558 -1.15 19.99 -8.41
CA LEU A 558 -0.76 20.27 -9.79
C LEU A 558 -1.68 19.57 -10.79
N ILE A 559 -2.03 18.30 -10.54
CA ILE A 559 -2.95 17.54 -11.39
C ILE A 559 -4.30 18.23 -11.46
N LYS A 560 -4.87 18.62 -10.31
CA LYS A 560 -6.12 19.36 -10.24
C LYS A 560 -6.04 20.68 -11.05
N TYR A 561 -5.01 21.47 -10.78
CA TYR A 561 -4.78 22.75 -11.42
C TYR A 561 -4.67 22.67 -12.95
N VAL A 562 -3.91 21.69 -13.44
CA VAL A 562 -3.77 21.43 -14.89
C VAL A 562 -5.08 20.90 -15.48
N SER A 563 -5.78 20.04 -14.75
CA SER A 563 -7.04 19.46 -15.20
C SER A 563 -8.16 20.50 -15.36
N GLU A 564 -8.21 21.51 -14.47
CA GLU A 564 -9.16 22.63 -14.54
C GLU A 564 -8.98 23.49 -15.81
N LYS A 565 -7.86 23.37 -16.53
CA LYS A 565 -7.67 24.00 -17.85
C LYS A 565 -8.42 23.26 -18.98
N MET A 566 -9.10 22.16 -18.68
CA MET A 566 -10.00 21.41 -19.56
C MET A 566 -9.39 20.90 -20.87
N LYS A 567 -8.06 20.84 -20.95
CA LYS A 567 -7.34 20.24 -22.08
C LYS A 567 -7.06 18.76 -21.87
N PRO A 568 -6.79 17.99 -22.93
CA PRO A 568 -6.33 16.61 -22.81
C PRO A 568 -5.14 16.46 -21.89
N MET A 569 -5.20 15.49 -20.99
CA MET A 569 -4.12 15.16 -20.06
C MET A 569 -3.53 13.80 -20.36
N VAL A 570 -2.22 13.71 -20.37
CA VAL A 570 -1.47 12.46 -20.51
C VAL A 570 -0.69 12.26 -19.21
N ILE A 571 -1.00 11.22 -18.44
CA ILE A 571 -0.40 10.98 -17.12
C ILE A 571 0.38 9.67 -17.14
N SER A 572 1.67 9.71 -16.79
CA SER A 572 2.51 8.50 -16.61
C SER A 572 2.39 7.92 -15.22
N THR A 573 2.38 6.57 -15.11
CA THR A 573 2.05 5.81 -13.89
C THR A 573 3.24 5.07 -13.28
N GLY A 574 4.48 5.44 -13.59
CA GLY A 574 5.68 4.88 -12.94
C GLY A 574 5.81 5.31 -11.47
N MET A 575 6.68 4.63 -10.72
CA MET A 575 6.98 4.94 -9.30
C MET A 575 5.76 4.99 -8.37
N SER A 576 4.63 4.39 -8.77
CA SER A 576 3.35 4.59 -8.09
C SER A 576 2.66 3.28 -7.77
N LYS A 577 1.90 3.29 -6.66
CA LYS A 577 0.94 2.25 -6.30
C LYS A 577 -0.36 2.46 -7.07
N ILE A 578 -1.18 1.41 -7.16
CA ILE A 578 -2.49 1.52 -7.81
C ILE A 578 -3.39 2.57 -7.14
N SER A 579 -3.32 2.71 -5.83
CA SER A 579 -4.08 3.72 -5.06
C SER A 579 -3.67 5.15 -5.40
N GLU A 580 -2.39 5.40 -5.72
CA GLU A 580 -1.90 6.72 -6.13
C GLU A 580 -2.37 7.05 -7.57
N ILE A 581 -2.44 6.03 -8.43
CA ILE A 581 -2.99 6.17 -9.79
C ILE A 581 -4.48 6.49 -9.72
N ASP A 582 -5.21 5.77 -8.89
CA ASP A 582 -6.64 5.99 -8.67
C ASP A 582 -6.93 7.40 -8.14
N GLU A 583 -6.17 7.87 -7.14
CA GLU A 583 -6.27 9.23 -6.59
C GLU A 583 -6.03 10.30 -7.68
N ALA A 584 -5.06 10.10 -8.57
CA ALA A 584 -4.80 11.00 -9.68
C ALA A 584 -5.93 11.01 -10.70
N VAL A 585 -6.47 9.84 -11.08
CA VAL A 585 -7.59 9.69 -12.00
C VAL A 585 -8.85 10.34 -11.45
N GLU A 586 -9.18 10.10 -10.18
CA GLU A 586 -10.34 10.70 -9.51
C GLU A 586 -10.18 12.22 -9.36
N THR A 587 -8.96 12.72 -9.17
CA THR A 587 -8.68 14.15 -9.19
C THR A 587 -9.03 14.76 -10.54
N VAL A 588 -8.63 14.15 -11.65
CA VAL A 588 -9.00 14.61 -13.00
C VAL A 588 -10.53 14.55 -13.19
N ARG A 589 -11.16 13.45 -12.79
CA ARG A 589 -12.61 13.27 -12.87
C ARG A 589 -13.36 14.36 -12.10
N SER A 590 -12.89 14.72 -10.91
CA SER A 590 -13.52 15.72 -10.05
C SER A 590 -13.57 17.13 -10.64
N THR A 591 -12.66 17.47 -11.57
CA THR A 591 -12.66 18.76 -12.26
C THR A 591 -13.63 18.80 -13.44
N GLY A 592 -14.25 17.69 -13.82
CA GLY A 592 -15.10 17.58 -15.00
C GLY A 592 -14.33 17.35 -16.31
N ASN A 593 -13.01 17.28 -16.31
CA ASN A 593 -12.22 16.99 -17.51
C ASN A 593 -12.38 15.54 -17.94
N LYS A 594 -12.94 15.34 -19.12
CA LYS A 594 -13.22 14.00 -19.70
C LYS A 594 -12.07 13.42 -20.52
N ASN A 595 -10.98 14.16 -20.74
CA ASN A 595 -9.93 13.85 -21.70
C ASN A 595 -8.65 13.38 -20.99
N LEU A 596 -8.65 12.16 -20.48
CA LEU A 596 -7.52 11.56 -19.75
C LEU A 596 -6.96 10.36 -20.51
N ILE A 597 -5.64 10.36 -20.72
CA ILE A 597 -4.84 9.24 -21.23
C ILE A 597 -3.87 8.81 -20.13
N LEU A 598 -3.78 7.51 -19.85
CA LEU A 598 -2.75 6.97 -18.95
C LEU A 598 -1.63 6.30 -19.75
N LEU A 599 -0.38 6.52 -19.32
CA LEU A 599 0.76 5.79 -19.83
C LEU A 599 1.29 4.85 -18.74
N HIS A 600 1.26 3.56 -19.00
CA HIS A 600 2.06 2.62 -18.23
C HIS A 600 3.54 2.97 -18.37
N CYS A 601 4.30 2.89 -17.29
CA CYS A 601 5.69 3.31 -17.25
C CYS A 601 6.44 2.57 -16.13
N ASN A 602 7.71 2.20 -16.40
CA ASN A 602 8.72 1.91 -15.38
C ASN A 602 9.73 3.06 -15.38
N SER A 603 9.93 3.69 -14.22
CA SER A 603 10.77 4.89 -14.08
C SER A 603 12.19 4.55 -13.62
N SER A 604 12.82 3.59 -14.28
CA SER A 604 14.26 3.34 -14.22
C SER A 604 14.92 3.75 -15.55
N TYR A 605 16.09 4.29 -15.50
CA TYR A 605 16.80 4.87 -16.63
C TYR A 605 18.22 4.29 -16.76
N PRO A 606 18.44 3.22 -17.59
CA PRO A 606 17.45 2.49 -18.40
C PRO A 606 16.65 1.44 -17.59
N SER A 607 15.53 0.99 -18.18
CA SER A 607 14.73 -0.12 -17.67
C SER A 607 15.11 -1.45 -18.31
N THR A 608 14.88 -2.57 -17.60
CA THR A 608 15.09 -3.94 -18.10
C THR A 608 13.77 -4.62 -18.48
N TYR A 609 13.82 -5.67 -19.31
CA TYR A 609 12.62 -6.36 -19.81
C TYR A 609 11.75 -6.97 -18.71
N SER A 610 12.37 -7.55 -17.68
CA SER A 610 11.66 -8.19 -16.56
C SER A 610 10.80 -7.24 -15.72
N GLU A 611 11.03 -5.93 -15.87
CA GLU A 611 10.38 -4.88 -15.07
C GLU A 611 9.29 -4.13 -15.85
N MET A 612 9.11 -4.47 -17.15
CA MET A 612 8.18 -3.75 -18.03
C MET A 612 6.71 -4.00 -17.72
N ASN A 613 6.32 -5.25 -17.46
CA ASN A 613 4.96 -5.63 -17.07
C ASN A 613 3.86 -5.02 -17.98
N LEU A 614 3.99 -5.15 -19.30
CA LEU A 614 3.10 -4.49 -20.27
C LEU A 614 1.63 -4.91 -20.16
N LYS A 615 1.33 -6.11 -19.62
CA LYS A 615 -0.06 -6.52 -19.34
C LYS A 615 -0.80 -5.57 -18.40
N PHE A 616 -0.07 -4.75 -17.64
CA PHE A 616 -0.69 -3.73 -16.80
C PHE A 616 -1.44 -2.66 -17.61
N MET A 617 -1.10 -2.45 -18.90
CA MET A 617 -1.91 -1.60 -19.78
C MET A 617 -3.36 -2.10 -19.91
N ASP A 618 -3.55 -3.42 -19.98
CA ASP A 618 -4.89 -4.02 -20.06
C ASP A 618 -5.65 -3.85 -18.76
N THR A 619 -4.95 -3.98 -17.63
CA THR A 619 -5.52 -3.69 -16.31
C THR A 619 -6.01 -2.24 -16.22
N LEU A 620 -5.21 -1.26 -16.65
CA LEU A 620 -5.61 0.16 -16.68
C LEU A 620 -6.82 0.41 -17.58
N ARG A 621 -6.87 -0.21 -18.79
CA ARG A 621 -8.03 -0.10 -19.69
C ARG A 621 -9.30 -0.65 -19.04
N GLN A 622 -9.19 -1.82 -18.41
CA GLN A 622 -10.33 -2.46 -17.75
C GLN A 622 -10.86 -1.62 -16.58
N MET A 623 -9.95 -1.02 -15.79
CA MET A 623 -10.31 -0.22 -14.62
C MET A 623 -10.99 1.10 -15.00
N TYR A 624 -10.42 1.85 -15.94
CA TYR A 624 -10.81 3.25 -16.15
C TYR A 624 -11.59 3.51 -17.46
N LYS A 625 -11.57 2.57 -18.41
CA LYS A 625 -12.25 2.69 -19.71
C LYS A 625 -11.79 3.91 -20.51
N ILE A 626 -10.50 4.20 -20.50
CA ILE A 626 -9.84 5.33 -21.17
C ILE A 626 -8.73 4.83 -22.10
N PRO A 627 -8.23 5.67 -23.03
CA PRO A 627 -7.05 5.33 -23.82
C PRO A 627 -5.83 5.11 -22.93
N VAL A 628 -5.09 4.04 -23.18
CA VAL A 628 -3.89 3.66 -22.44
C VAL A 628 -2.72 3.45 -23.39
N GLY A 629 -1.57 4.02 -23.04
CA GLY A 629 -0.32 3.88 -23.77
C GLY A 629 0.83 3.40 -22.88
N PHE A 630 2.03 3.54 -23.42
CA PHE A 630 3.27 3.12 -22.77
C PHE A 630 4.36 4.20 -22.91
N SER A 631 5.01 4.55 -21.81
CA SER A 631 6.22 5.39 -21.77
C SER A 631 7.44 4.49 -21.55
N ASP A 632 8.28 4.38 -22.55
CA ASP A 632 9.34 3.37 -22.68
C ASP A 632 10.73 3.94 -22.38
N HIS A 633 11.43 3.34 -21.40
CA HIS A 633 12.80 3.68 -21.01
C HIS A 633 13.81 2.54 -21.25
N THR A 634 13.45 1.53 -22.06
CA THR A 634 14.39 0.49 -22.45
C THR A 634 15.37 1.01 -23.52
N THR A 635 16.53 0.37 -23.65
CA THR A 635 17.58 0.82 -24.58
C THR A 635 17.30 0.48 -26.05
N ASP A 636 16.37 -0.44 -26.32
CA ASP A 636 15.98 -0.86 -27.66
C ASP A 636 14.47 -0.66 -27.93
N LEU A 637 13.99 -1.17 -29.07
CA LEU A 637 12.62 -0.97 -29.50
C LEU A 637 11.67 -2.15 -29.21
N LEU A 638 12.13 -3.23 -28.58
CA LEU A 638 11.31 -4.45 -28.46
C LEU A 638 10.09 -4.20 -27.57
N SER A 639 10.27 -3.51 -26.44
CA SER A 639 9.17 -3.16 -25.51
C SER A 639 8.13 -2.25 -26.19
N SER A 640 8.56 -1.17 -26.87
CA SER A 640 7.66 -0.30 -27.63
C SER A 640 6.89 -1.04 -28.73
N LYS A 641 7.57 -1.92 -29.48
CA LYS A 641 6.92 -2.73 -30.54
C LYS A 641 5.92 -3.71 -29.95
N THR A 642 6.24 -4.34 -28.82
CA THR A 642 5.33 -5.24 -28.10
C THR A 642 4.10 -4.47 -27.61
N ALA A 643 4.28 -3.28 -27.03
CA ALA A 643 3.18 -2.43 -26.59
C ALA A 643 2.25 -2.00 -27.74
N ILE A 644 2.81 -1.62 -28.91
CA ILE A 644 2.02 -1.31 -30.10
C ILE A 644 1.18 -2.52 -30.55
N ALA A 645 1.79 -3.70 -30.57
CA ALA A 645 1.10 -4.94 -30.95
C ALA A 645 -0.01 -5.33 -29.97
N MET A 646 0.13 -4.98 -28.68
CA MET A 646 -0.90 -5.10 -27.63
C MET A 646 -1.98 -4.00 -27.71
N GLY A 647 -1.91 -3.09 -28.70
CA GLY A 647 -2.89 -2.02 -28.87
C GLY A 647 -2.64 -0.79 -28.01
N ALA A 648 -1.39 -0.46 -27.67
CA ALA A 648 -1.09 0.81 -27.00
C ALA A 648 -1.60 1.99 -27.84
N ASN A 649 -2.44 2.84 -27.24
CA ASN A 649 -2.99 4.01 -27.91
C ASN A 649 -1.92 5.11 -28.10
N VAL A 650 -0.94 5.17 -27.20
CA VAL A 650 0.17 6.14 -27.22
C VAL A 650 1.47 5.41 -26.90
N ILE A 651 2.54 5.75 -27.60
CA ILE A 651 3.92 5.44 -27.23
C ILE A 651 4.67 6.75 -27.02
N GLU A 652 5.26 6.91 -25.85
CA GLU A 652 6.20 7.98 -25.53
C GLU A 652 7.60 7.38 -25.40
N ARG A 653 8.58 7.96 -26.10
CA ARG A 653 9.96 7.48 -26.02
C ARG A 653 10.94 8.65 -26.12
N HIS A 654 11.95 8.64 -25.26
CA HIS A 654 13.03 9.64 -25.30
C HIS A 654 13.69 9.68 -26.68
N PHE A 655 13.97 10.89 -27.15
CA PHE A 655 14.47 11.18 -28.48
C PHE A 655 15.70 12.06 -28.44
N THR A 656 16.73 11.69 -29.21
CA THR A 656 18.01 12.40 -29.28
C THR A 656 18.52 12.60 -30.70
N LEU A 657 19.44 13.53 -30.88
CA LEU A 657 20.21 13.65 -32.13
C LEU A 657 21.29 12.57 -32.22
N SER A 658 21.88 12.19 -31.11
CA SER A 658 22.86 11.13 -31.00
C SER A 658 22.94 10.59 -29.56
N LYS A 659 23.03 9.28 -29.42
CA LYS A 659 23.21 8.59 -28.11
C LYS A 659 24.58 8.90 -27.47
N LYS A 660 25.53 9.44 -28.25
CA LYS A 660 26.88 9.81 -27.80
C LYS A 660 26.94 11.24 -27.24
N MET A 661 25.86 12.00 -27.29
CA MET A 661 25.82 13.34 -26.69
C MET A 661 25.91 13.23 -25.17
N GLU A 662 26.56 14.19 -24.55
CA GLU A 662 26.65 14.33 -23.10
C GLU A 662 25.29 14.69 -22.51
N GLY A 663 24.86 13.97 -21.48
CA GLY A 663 23.59 14.21 -20.77
C GLY A 663 22.94 12.89 -20.30
N PRO A 664 22.07 12.96 -19.30
CA PRO A 664 21.59 11.77 -18.58
C PRO A 664 20.67 10.88 -19.43
N ASP A 665 19.92 11.48 -20.37
CA ASP A 665 18.86 10.75 -21.09
C ASP A 665 19.29 10.28 -22.49
N HIS A 666 20.44 10.73 -23.01
CA HIS A 666 20.85 10.43 -24.38
C HIS A 666 21.09 8.95 -24.65
N ILE A 667 21.71 8.23 -23.71
CA ILE A 667 22.09 6.83 -23.86
C ILE A 667 20.86 5.89 -24.03
N LEU A 668 19.74 6.17 -23.36
CA LEU A 668 18.52 5.40 -23.46
C LEU A 668 17.57 5.91 -24.57
N SER A 669 17.82 7.09 -25.07
CA SER A 669 16.98 7.74 -26.08
C SER A 669 17.11 7.06 -27.43
N SER A 670 16.03 7.07 -28.19
CA SER A 670 16.07 6.67 -29.60
C SER A 670 16.64 7.79 -30.46
N ASP A 671 17.55 7.48 -31.36
CA ASP A 671 18.00 8.37 -32.42
C ASP A 671 16.97 8.44 -33.58
N GLN A 672 17.30 9.22 -34.61
CA GLN A 672 16.44 9.39 -35.78
C GLN A 672 16.14 8.05 -36.48
N ASN A 673 17.11 7.14 -36.60
CA ASN A 673 16.94 5.85 -37.30
C ASN A 673 16.05 4.92 -36.50
N GLU A 674 16.26 4.79 -35.20
CA GLU A 674 15.46 3.95 -34.32
C GLU A 674 14.01 4.45 -34.25
N MET A 675 13.79 5.74 -34.06
CA MET A 675 12.46 6.33 -34.01
C MET A 675 11.73 6.17 -35.34
N SER A 676 12.43 6.32 -36.48
CA SER A 676 11.86 6.07 -37.82
C SER A 676 11.39 4.62 -37.97
N LYS A 677 12.17 3.64 -37.47
CA LYS A 677 11.75 2.22 -37.44
C LYS A 677 10.48 2.02 -36.62
N LEU A 678 10.32 2.71 -35.52
CA LEU A 678 9.13 2.64 -34.68
C LEU A 678 7.90 3.26 -35.37
N VAL A 679 8.05 4.44 -35.99
CA VAL A 679 6.99 5.11 -36.74
C VAL A 679 6.54 4.26 -37.95
N LYS A 680 7.46 3.58 -38.64
CA LYS A 680 7.11 2.63 -39.70
C LYS A 680 6.41 1.40 -39.13
N PHE A 681 6.85 0.89 -37.98
CA PHE A 681 6.30 -0.32 -37.37
C PHE A 681 4.81 -0.18 -37.07
N LYS A 682 4.34 0.94 -36.50
CA LYS A 682 2.91 1.18 -36.17
C LYS A 682 1.96 1.07 -37.38
N LYS A 683 2.46 1.20 -38.58
CA LYS A 683 1.63 1.08 -39.81
C LYS A 683 1.24 -0.35 -40.12
N TYR A 684 2.11 -1.31 -39.81
CA TYR A 684 2.00 -2.70 -40.26
C TYR A 684 1.68 -3.69 -39.12
N PHE A 685 1.98 -3.37 -37.86
CA PHE A 685 1.94 -4.33 -36.78
C PHE A 685 1.09 -3.85 -35.59
N ASN A 686 -0.09 -3.31 -35.84
CA ASN A 686 -1.04 -2.87 -34.83
C ASN A 686 -1.95 -4.00 -34.30
N LYS A 687 -1.68 -5.26 -34.66
CA LYS A 687 -2.42 -6.43 -34.17
C LYS A 687 -1.46 -7.49 -33.65
N TRP A 688 -1.79 -8.04 -32.51
CA TRP A 688 -0.99 -9.06 -31.81
C TRP A 688 -0.70 -10.29 -32.71
N SER A 689 -1.69 -10.76 -33.47
CA SER A 689 -1.53 -11.91 -34.39
C SER A 689 -0.47 -11.71 -35.48
N LEU A 690 -0.38 -10.49 -36.05
CA LEU A 690 0.64 -10.16 -37.03
C LEU A 690 2.04 -10.09 -36.40
N PHE A 691 2.12 -9.53 -35.19
CA PHE A 691 3.35 -9.47 -34.41
C PHE A 691 3.86 -10.87 -34.05
N GLN A 692 2.97 -11.76 -33.59
CA GLN A 692 3.31 -13.14 -33.28
C GLN A 692 3.89 -13.88 -34.47
N LYS A 693 3.25 -13.83 -35.62
CA LYS A 693 3.74 -14.49 -36.86
C LYS A 693 5.15 -14.10 -37.25
N LYS A 694 5.55 -12.84 -36.99
CA LYS A 694 6.87 -12.33 -37.37
C LYS A 694 7.92 -12.52 -36.26
N TYR A 695 7.60 -12.21 -35.04
CA TYR A 695 8.60 -12.04 -33.94
C TYR A 695 8.73 -13.25 -33.01
N LEU A 696 7.68 -14.09 -32.87
CA LEU A 696 7.76 -15.26 -31.98
C LEU A 696 8.39 -16.51 -32.59
N LYS A 697 8.97 -16.42 -33.77
CA LYS A 697 9.73 -17.51 -34.42
C LYS A 697 11.06 -17.81 -33.72
N SER A 698 11.71 -16.80 -33.15
CA SER A 698 12.94 -16.94 -32.39
C SER A 698 12.66 -17.23 -30.91
N LYS A 699 13.25 -18.32 -30.38
CA LYS A 699 13.14 -18.69 -28.94
C LYS A 699 13.56 -17.55 -28.02
N LYS A 700 14.72 -16.92 -28.30
CA LYS A 700 15.26 -15.79 -27.52
C LYS A 700 14.32 -14.59 -27.51
N ILE A 701 13.73 -14.23 -28.66
CA ILE A 701 12.79 -13.13 -28.75
C ILE A 701 11.51 -13.46 -27.98
N LYS A 702 11.01 -14.70 -28.06
CA LYS A 702 9.84 -15.16 -27.32
C LYS A 702 10.04 -15.08 -25.81
N GLU A 703 11.21 -15.49 -25.32
CA GLU A 703 11.58 -15.38 -23.89
C GLU A 703 11.61 -13.91 -23.45
N ASN A 704 12.24 -13.02 -24.22
CA ASN A 704 12.27 -11.59 -23.91
C ASN A 704 10.86 -10.97 -23.90
N ILE A 705 10.00 -11.32 -24.85
CA ILE A 705 8.61 -10.83 -24.89
C ILE A 705 7.83 -11.33 -23.68
N ASN A 706 8.03 -12.57 -23.22
CA ASN A 706 7.39 -13.09 -22.02
C ASN A 706 7.82 -12.30 -20.75
N LEU A 707 9.10 -11.93 -20.66
CA LEU A 707 9.58 -11.04 -19.60
C LEU A 707 8.90 -9.65 -19.66
N ILE A 708 8.84 -9.05 -20.86
CA ILE A 708 8.23 -7.74 -21.10
C ILE A 708 6.74 -7.73 -20.74
N LEU A 709 6.01 -8.80 -21.04
CA LEU A 709 4.57 -8.89 -20.79
C LEU A 709 4.23 -8.87 -19.30
N GLY A 710 4.98 -9.56 -18.47
CA GLY A 710 4.72 -9.66 -17.03
C GLY A 710 3.36 -10.28 -16.66
N ASP A 711 2.84 -9.95 -15.49
CA ASP A 711 1.60 -10.51 -14.92
C ASP A 711 0.41 -9.55 -14.86
N GLY A 712 0.60 -8.27 -15.21
CA GLY A 712 -0.45 -7.25 -15.21
C GLY A 712 -0.80 -6.68 -13.83
N ILE A 713 -0.08 -7.04 -12.77
CA ILE A 713 -0.31 -6.54 -11.41
C ILE A 713 0.60 -5.34 -11.14
N LYS A 714 0.03 -4.20 -10.76
CA LYS A 714 0.83 -3.00 -10.44
C LYS A 714 1.65 -3.19 -9.17
N ARG A 715 2.96 -2.95 -9.33
CA ARG A 715 3.93 -2.87 -8.23
C ARG A 715 4.92 -1.76 -8.54
N ILE A 716 5.48 -1.18 -7.49
CA ILE A 716 6.73 -0.41 -7.63
C ILE A 716 7.84 -1.44 -7.82
N GLN A 717 8.56 -1.34 -8.92
CA GLN A 717 9.67 -2.27 -9.20
C GLN A 717 10.91 -1.88 -8.37
N PRO A 718 11.77 -2.85 -8.00
CA PRO A 718 12.95 -2.57 -7.18
C PRO A 718 13.88 -1.51 -7.78
N ASN A 719 14.00 -1.45 -9.11
CA ASN A 719 14.84 -0.47 -9.81
C ASN A 719 14.28 0.96 -9.78
N GLU A 720 12.98 1.15 -9.52
CA GLU A 720 12.36 2.48 -9.43
C GLU A 720 12.68 3.21 -8.11
N TYR A 721 13.13 2.50 -7.05
CA TYR A 721 13.40 3.13 -5.75
C TYR A 721 14.50 4.20 -5.81
N ILE A 722 15.48 4.04 -6.71
CA ILE A 722 16.53 5.05 -6.91
C ILE A 722 15.90 6.35 -7.41
N THR A 723 15.00 6.26 -8.38
CA THR A 723 14.30 7.43 -8.94
C THR A 723 13.26 8.01 -7.98
N ILE A 724 12.56 7.16 -7.21
CA ILE A 724 11.65 7.59 -6.14
C ILE A 724 12.39 8.48 -5.13
N ASN A 725 13.52 7.99 -4.64
CA ASN A 725 14.33 8.70 -3.64
C ASN A 725 14.97 9.98 -4.17
N ALA A 726 15.00 10.20 -5.49
CA ALA A 726 15.53 11.41 -6.11
C ALA A 726 14.44 12.39 -6.57
N GLN A 727 13.32 11.91 -7.10
CA GLN A 727 12.41 12.76 -7.88
C GLN A 727 10.95 12.76 -7.42
N LYS A 728 10.44 11.70 -6.75
CA LYS A 728 9.03 11.65 -6.33
C LYS A 728 8.74 12.78 -5.35
N LYS A 729 7.58 13.42 -5.48
CA LYS A 729 7.28 14.71 -4.83
C LYS A 729 6.85 14.59 -3.37
N SER A 730 7.21 15.62 -2.60
CA SER A 730 6.69 15.92 -1.26
C SER A 730 6.67 17.44 -1.01
N LEU A 731 6.13 17.86 0.13
CA LEU A 731 6.00 19.25 0.53
C LEU A 731 7.28 19.77 1.19
N TYR A 732 7.71 20.96 0.79
CA TYR A 732 8.89 21.66 1.30
C TYR A 732 8.57 23.12 1.65
N ALA A 733 9.33 23.70 2.55
CA ALA A 733 9.34 25.15 2.76
C ALA A 733 10.02 25.83 1.56
N LYS A 734 9.33 26.73 0.87
CA LYS A 734 9.91 27.55 -0.23
C LYS A 734 10.90 28.59 0.29
N LYS A 735 10.67 29.08 1.49
CA LYS A 735 11.50 30.02 2.24
C LYS A 735 11.38 29.73 3.73
N ARG A 736 12.19 30.40 4.57
CA ARG A 736 12.08 30.27 6.03
C ARG A 736 10.66 30.59 6.50
N ILE A 737 10.06 29.72 7.31
CA ILE A 737 8.76 29.87 7.93
C ILE A 737 8.97 29.96 9.45
N LYS A 738 8.55 31.06 10.08
CA LYS A 738 8.72 31.25 11.54
C LYS A 738 7.67 30.43 12.30
N LYS A 739 8.00 30.07 13.54
CA LYS A 739 7.01 29.50 14.49
C LYS A 739 5.80 30.45 14.57
N GLY A 740 4.60 29.91 14.47
CA GLY A 740 3.34 30.68 14.44
C GLY A 740 2.97 31.29 13.10
N GLU A 741 3.86 31.33 12.10
CA GLU A 741 3.56 31.79 10.75
C GLU A 741 2.61 30.80 10.05
N LYS A 742 1.66 31.32 9.28
CA LYS A 742 0.72 30.48 8.51
C LYS A 742 1.40 29.91 7.27
N PHE A 743 1.14 28.63 7.01
CA PHE A 743 1.46 28.04 5.71
C PHE A 743 0.62 28.68 4.61
N SER A 744 1.26 29.00 3.50
CA SER A 744 0.65 29.71 2.38
C SER A 744 1.24 29.26 1.04
N LYS A 745 0.58 29.60 -0.06
CA LYS A 745 1.10 29.36 -1.42
C LYS A 745 2.46 30.06 -1.68
N PHE A 746 2.81 31.07 -0.88
CA PHE A 746 4.05 31.84 -1.02
C PHE A 746 5.24 31.24 -0.26
N ASN A 747 5.00 30.40 0.76
CA ASN A 747 6.05 29.79 1.58
C ASN A 747 6.13 28.28 1.48
N LEU A 748 5.26 27.63 0.69
CA LEU A 748 5.28 26.20 0.40
C LEU A 748 5.76 25.94 -1.04
N SER A 749 6.42 24.80 -1.24
CA SER A 749 6.80 24.26 -2.55
C SER A 749 6.59 22.76 -2.60
N ILE A 750 6.40 22.23 -3.83
CA ILE A 750 6.22 20.78 -4.09
C ILE A 750 7.38 20.35 -4.97
N LYS A 751 8.29 19.54 -4.43
CA LYS A 751 9.48 19.08 -5.15
C LYS A 751 9.99 17.71 -4.62
N GLY A 752 10.91 17.09 -5.34
CA GLY A 752 11.60 15.89 -4.87
C GLY A 752 12.76 16.22 -3.92
N PRO A 753 13.25 15.24 -3.16
CA PRO A 753 12.76 13.87 -3.05
C PRO A 753 11.58 13.68 -2.06
N VAL A 754 11.13 12.44 -1.89
CA VAL A 754 10.18 12.10 -0.82
C VAL A 754 10.88 12.17 0.53
N ALA A 755 10.73 13.30 1.22
CA ALA A 755 11.27 13.50 2.57
C ALA A 755 10.26 14.18 3.51
N GLY A 756 9.21 14.80 2.97
CA GLY A 756 8.14 15.47 3.70
C GLY A 756 6.77 14.84 3.44
N LEU A 757 5.73 15.57 3.81
CA LEU A 757 4.35 15.20 3.56
C LEU A 757 4.06 15.02 2.08
N SER A 758 3.18 14.08 1.75
CA SER A 758 2.67 13.94 0.39
C SER A 758 2.00 15.24 -0.09
N PRO A 759 2.18 15.62 -1.36
CA PRO A 759 1.55 16.82 -1.93
C PRO A 759 0.04 16.89 -1.76
N LYS A 760 -0.65 15.78 -1.64
CA LYS A 760 -2.10 15.74 -1.40
C LYS A 760 -2.55 16.48 -0.14
N TYR A 761 -1.66 16.67 0.82
CA TYR A 761 -1.94 17.42 2.05
C TYR A 761 -1.77 18.95 1.89
N TYR A 762 -1.39 19.42 0.70
CA TYR A 762 -1.11 20.81 0.45
C TYR A 762 -2.27 21.75 0.87
N GLU A 763 -3.49 21.47 0.41
CA GLU A 763 -4.67 22.27 0.75
C GLU A 763 -5.03 22.17 2.25
N ILE A 764 -4.78 21.00 2.86
CA ILE A 764 -5.09 20.74 4.28
C ILE A 764 -4.19 21.58 5.20
N ILE A 765 -2.94 21.81 4.81
CA ILE A 765 -2.01 22.56 5.64
C ILE A 765 -2.05 24.09 5.42
N LEU A 766 -2.62 24.54 4.30
CA LEU A 766 -2.79 25.97 4.06
C LEU A 766 -3.56 26.65 5.22
N ASN A 767 -3.12 27.82 5.59
CA ASN A 767 -3.64 28.63 6.69
C ASN A 767 -3.43 28.07 8.11
N ARG A 768 -2.87 26.86 8.28
CA ARG A 768 -2.43 26.37 9.59
C ARG A 768 -1.16 27.12 10.02
N LYS A 769 -0.97 27.27 11.33
CA LYS A 769 0.23 27.89 11.92
C LYS A 769 1.33 26.87 12.11
N SER A 770 2.55 27.19 11.74
CA SER A 770 3.70 26.36 12.00
C SER A 770 3.99 26.25 13.50
N LEU A 771 4.19 25.04 14.02
CA LEU A 771 4.50 24.78 15.43
C LEU A 771 5.96 25.08 15.79
N ARG A 772 6.86 25.14 14.78
CA ARG A 772 8.28 25.49 14.96
C ARG A 772 8.79 26.28 13.76
N THR A 773 9.98 26.87 13.89
CA THR A 773 10.66 27.49 12.75
C THR A 773 11.15 26.41 11.79
N ILE A 774 10.94 26.62 10.49
CA ILE A 774 11.33 25.73 9.39
C ILE A 774 12.25 26.52 8.46
N ASN A 775 13.38 25.93 8.09
CA ASN A 775 14.30 26.61 7.17
C ASN A 775 13.82 26.49 5.71
N GLY A 776 14.29 27.40 4.88
CA GLY A 776 14.02 27.29 3.43
C GLY A 776 14.60 26.00 2.88
N ASP A 777 13.84 25.31 2.01
CA ASP A 777 14.17 24.01 1.42
C ASP A 777 14.13 22.81 2.39
N GLU A 778 13.63 23.00 3.61
CA GLU A 778 13.39 21.92 4.58
C GLU A 778 12.06 21.22 4.24
N PRO A 779 12.00 19.84 4.31
CA PRO A 779 10.77 19.13 4.07
C PRO A 779 9.75 19.40 5.17
N ILE A 780 8.48 19.59 4.79
CA ILE A 780 7.38 19.78 5.74
C ILE A 780 6.92 18.42 6.24
N THR A 781 6.91 18.24 7.55
CA THR A 781 6.43 17.03 8.24
C THR A 781 5.26 17.37 9.17
N TRP A 782 4.59 16.34 9.70
CA TRP A 782 3.49 16.56 10.65
C TRP A 782 3.94 17.24 11.95
N ASP A 783 5.23 17.18 12.32
CA ASP A 783 5.78 17.86 13.51
C ASP A 783 5.81 19.40 13.33
N HIS A 784 5.63 19.86 12.12
CA HIS A 784 5.58 21.28 11.79
C HIS A 784 4.16 21.89 11.90
N ILE A 785 3.09 21.04 12.01
CA ILE A 785 1.71 21.47 11.82
C ILE A 785 0.87 21.31 13.11
#